data_49a4bb127e0909686f6f2964c0e2715d
#
_entry.id   49a4bb127e0909686f6f2964c0e2715d
#
_cell.length_a   1.000
_cell.length_b   1.000
_cell.length_c   1.000
_cell.angle_alpha   90.00
_cell.angle_beta   90.00
_cell.angle_gamma   90.00
#
_symmetry.space_group_name_H-M   'P 1'
#
loop_
_entity.id
_entity.type
_entity.pdbx_description
1 polymer ?
#
loop_
_entity_poly.entity_id
_entity_poly.type
_entity_poly.pdbx_seq_one_letter_code
_entity_poly.pdbx_strand_id
1 'polypeptide(L)'
;MEKLDQRIKNHDKDIERMCNCHYQGFVDCIHELLKVRPQATSLKNEIIQINSELQRSSENIQRKADELIKYRRMVCNTKTAIEHLQECIPVLETFSKLTQQMKEKKYYPALKTLEQFENLYIPKIRKYRFAQSMCQRVPKFRETIKKESMKDLKDFLENIRQLTSKIGEIAMKNVASQHKSKEFSFIINEHKPNGVVSEKMLKMPLSNGTVANSENLDDEYLFINEELSATDIVDFSPVYRCLHIFGCLGARDQFENYYRQQRKQQAKLILQSISSGPNSLFAGDNFRNYLFGVVGFFVIEDHLLNTSSGLVTKQYLSENWDDVIKSLVENVHLQASICHDPKQMLYMKSLLMLFCHTTQSYGYSVDPLMKLLVELRQLYIDILLRQWSQVFSSIFDDDNYDPLHVNNQQEFDEYFSDFPFAEMEIFKNHFTECGENNAKDAFPKKFPFSSFVPKVYKAIREFIATSLEFTQDLNLSNSDIEDTVRKSTNMLLTRTLSDSLSSLIKKKGLQLSQLIQISINTNYLEEASTYLEIYISDLIHNKTVTQSSMEALAVPRKAFNGKDQSYIKSISMNNEPSSHLARLQGRTMFQGARSEAEAQIYTLMHFKIDEFFGIANYNYLLTDSPGKASSYILDLMAFLTSTFEACTNLPKKVAQTACLSACKYIANRLLNVLIDDDVKSISNGFLQQFNLDLMQCEMFASSAPIKDFEEGTLQVSFTELRQIMDLFIGKNKSLWSNDPLLTLVLLTEFDGWPTYFAEFGKNESRYLRVQPQTALILLEKLISGDSKKNIFSSLSKNERDKKARIDTILKKLRTLTSSAN
;
A
#
# COMPACT_ATOMS: atom_id res chain seq x y z
N MET A 1 26.21 -0.69 -15.08
CA MET A 1 26.71 -1.84 -15.83
C MET A 1 28.01 -1.48 -16.57
N GLU A 2 28.01 -0.51 -17.48
CA GLU A 2 29.22 -0.16 -18.26
C GLU A 2 30.49 0.19 -17.45
N LYS A 3 30.36 0.89 -16.32
CA LYS A 3 31.50 1.18 -15.42
C LYS A 3 32.05 -0.06 -14.69
N LEU A 4 31.20 -1.04 -14.46
CA LEU A 4 31.61 -2.34 -13.90
C LEU A 4 32.31 -3.19 -14.96
N ASP A 5 31.78 -3.25 -16.16
CA ASP A 5 32.39 -3.92 -17.32
C ASP A 5 33.78 -3.30 -17.66
N GLN A 6 33.87 -1.99 -17.53
CA GLN A 6 35.14 -1.30 -17.75
C GLN A 6 36.17 -1.62 -16.67
N ARG A 7 35.73 -1.75 -15.40
CA ARG A 7 36.61 -2.19 -14.31
C ARG A 7 37.02 -3.65 -14.44
N ILE A 8 36.09 -4.51 -14.81
CA ILE A 8 36.39 -5.93 -15.10
C ILE A 8 37.44 -6.01 -16.19
N LYS A 9 37.26 -5.35 -17.34
CA LYS A 9 38.19 -5.28 -18.45
C LYS A 9 39.57 -4.70 -18.05
N ASN A 10 39.60 -3.78 -17.11
CA ASN A 10 40.87 -3.23 -16.62
C ASN A 10 41.57 -4.20 -15.70
N HIS A 11 40.86 -4.90 -14.82
CA HIS A 11 41.44 -5.95 -13.97
C HIS A 11 41.90 -7.17 -14.78
N ASP A 12 41.14 -7.57 -15.79
CA ASP A 12 41.58 -8.63 -16.73
C ASP A 12 42.88 -8.25 -17.43
N LYS A 13 42.99 -6.99 -17.91
CA LYS A 13 44.25 -6.48 -18.51
C LYS A 13 45.42 -6.40 -17.50
N ASP A 14 45.14 -6.06 -16.27
CA ASP A 14 46.18 -5.99 -15.24
C ASP A 14 46.62 -7.41 -14.81
N ILE A 15 45.69 -8.35 -14.76
CA ILE A 15 45.98 -9.79 -14.55
C ILE A 15 46.79 -10.33 -15.73
N GLU A 16 46.38 -10.04 -16.96
CA GLU A 16 47.12 -10.47 -18.17
C GLU A 16 48.53 -9.88 -18.22
N ARG A 17 48.72 -8.59 -17.87
CA ARG A 17 50.04 -7.95 -17.75
C ARG A 17 50.89 -8.59 -16.67
N MET A 18 50.34 -8.89 -15.49
CA MET A 18 51.05 -9.55 -14.41
C MET A 18 51.43 -10.99 -14.78
N CYS A 19 50.54 -11.72 -15.46
CA CYS A 19 50.87 -13.03 -15.98
C CYS A 19 52.05 -13.02 -16.96
N ASN A 20 51.99 -12.10 -17.93
CA ASN A 20 53.07 -11.99 -18.92
C ASN A 20 54.39 -11.55 -18.30
N CYS A 21 54.37 -10.63 -17.31
CA CYS A 21 55.57 -10.17 -16.61
C CYS A 21 56.20 -11.29 -15.76
N HIS A 22 55.38 -12.11 -15.10
CA HIS A 22 55.89 -13.19 -14.23
C HIS A 22 56.19 -14.48 -14.99
N TYR A 23 55.43 -14.77 -16.06
CA TYR A 23 55.72 -15.91 -16.93
C TYR A 23 57.11 -15.76 -17.56
N GLN A 24 57.41 -14.53 -18.04
CA GLN A 24 58.74 -14.26 -18.60
C GLN A 24 59.85 -14.41 -17.56
N GLY A 25 59.64 -13.85 -16.36
CA GLY A 25 60.61 -14.01 -15.24
C GLY A 25 60.79 -15.48 -14.82
N PHE A 26 59.70 -16.28 -14.89
CA PHE A 26 59.84 -17.73 -14.62
C PHE A 26 60.57 -18.48 -15.75
N VAL A 27 60.25 -18.16 -17.00
CA VAL A 27 60.97 -18.73 -18.17
C VAL A 27 62.41 -18.33 -18.14
N ASP A 28 62.70 -17.07 -17.78
CA ASP A 28 64.10 -16.60 -17.67
C ASP A 28 64.85 -17.31 -16.55
N CYS A 29 64.26 -17.53 -15.38
CA CYS A 29 64.79 -18.33 -14.31
C CYS A 29 65.11 -19.79 -14.74
N ILE A 30 64.18 -20.41 -15.52
CA ILE A 30 64.40 -21.75 -16.05
C ILE A 30 65.58 -21.78 -17.07
N HIS A 31 65.63 -20.77 -17.96
CA HIS A 31 66.66 -20.64 -18.94
C HIS A 31 68.09 -20.50 -18.30
N GLU A 32 68.08 -19.69 -17.21
CA GLU A 32 69.38 -19.56 -16.47
C GLU A 32 69.76 -20.84 -15.75
N LEU A 33 68.86 -21.61 -15.22
CA LEU A 33 69.09 -22.91 -14.59
C LEU A 33 69.61 -23.98 -15.59
N LEU A 34 69.01 -23.96 -16.80
CA LEU A 34 69.45 -24.83 -17.89
C LEU A 34 70.87 -24.48 -18.35
N LYS A 35 71.34 -23.24 -18.16
CA LYS A 35 72.72 -22.82 -18.45
C LYS A 35 73.73 -23.34 -17.42
N VAL A 36 73.29 -23.54 -16.15
CA VAL A 36 74.23 -24.08 -15.13
C VAL A 36 74.70 -25.49 -15.42
N ARG A 37 73.81 -26.36 -15.98
CA ARG A 37 74.17 -27.73 -16.31
C ARG A 37 75.30 -27.84 -17.37
N PRO A 38 75.28 -27.09 -18.49
CA PRO A 38 76.38 -27.11 -19.44
C PRO A 38 77.65 -26.46 -18.91
N GLN A 39 77.53 -25.44 -18.01
CA GLN A 39 78.65 -24.81 -17.37
C GLN A 39 79.39 -25.78 -16.42
N ALA A 40 78.67 -26.59 -15.64
CA ALA A 40 79.25 -27.68 -14.84
C ALA A 40 79.94 -28.76 -15.69
N THR A 41 79.33 -29.02 -16.88
CA THR A 41 79.93 -29.98 -17.82
C THR A 41 81.23 -29.41 -18.47
N SER A 42 81.20 -28.08 -18.77
CA SER A 42 82.40 -27.38 -19.28
C SER A 42 83.53 -27.40 -18.28
N LEU A 43 83.17 -27.08 -16.99
CA LEU A 43 84.21 -27.14 -15.90
C LEU A 43 84.81 -28.55 -15.73
N LYS A 44 83.94 -29.61 -15.83
CA LYS A 44 84.40 -30.99 -15.81
C LYS A 44 85.35 -31.29 -16.98
N ASN A 45 85.06 -30.78 -18.14
CA ASN A 45 85.91 -30.95 -19.32
C ASN A 45 87.22 -30.17 -19.22
N GLU A 46 87.16 -28.94 -18.63
CA GLU A 46 88.39 -28.19 -18.36
C GLU A 46 89.28 -28.89 -17.31
N ILE A 47 88.71 -29.46 -16.26
CA ILE A 47 89.44 -30.27 -15.28
C ILE A 47 90.10 -31.49 -15.93
N ILE A 48 89.41 -32.16 -16.80
CA ILE A 48 89.95 -33.32 -17.56
C ILE A 48 91.01 -32.87 -18.49
N GLN A 49 90.86 -31.72 -19.14
CA GLN A 49 91.88 -31.18 -20.04
C GLN A 49 93.20 -30.78 -19.34
N ILE A 50 93.05 -30.03 -18.21
CA ILE A 50 94.17 -29.63 -17.32
C ILE A 50 94.89 -30.84 -16.80
N ASN A 51 94.17 -31.90 -16.40
CA ASN A 51 94.80 -33.18 -15.96
C ASN A 51 95.56 -33.86 -17.04
N SER A 52 95.13 -33.77 -18.32
CA SER A 52 95.85 -34.35 -19.44
C SER A 52 97.10 -33.55 -19.83
N GLU A 53 97.12 -32.23 -19.64
CA GLU A 53 98.31 -31.41 -19.88
C GLU A 53 99.42 -31.63 -18.86
N LEU A 54 99.02 -31.87 -17.58
CA LEU A 54 99.97 -32.22 -16.50
C LEU A 54 100.59 -33.54 -16.68
N GLN A 55 100.01 -34.50 -17.37
CA GLN A 55 100.57 -35.82 -17.68
C GLN A 55 101.64 -35.76 -18.75
N ARG A 56 101.63 -34.78 -19.66
CA ARG A 56 102.63 -34.68 -20.78
C ARG A 56 103.90 -34.02 -20.34
N SER A 57 104.03 -33.43 -19.22
CA SER A 57 105.22 -32.62 -18.83
C SER A 57 106.18 -33.29 -17.90
N SER A 58 106.10 -34.60 -17.63
CA SER A 58 107.05 -35.30 -16.77
C SER A 58 107.71 -36.51 -17.50
N GLU A 59 108.83 -36.30 -18.04
CA GLU A 59 109.60 -37.35 -18.71
C GLU A 59 110.89 -37.66 -17.93
N ASN A 60 110.92 -38.78 -17.32
CA ASN A 60 112.06 -39.51 -16.80
C ASN A 60 111.75 -40.29 -15.52
N ILE A 61 112.71 -40.76 -14.81
CA ILE A 61 112.62 -41.69 -13.63
C ILE A 61 111.87 -40.96 -12.49
N GLN A 62 112.08 -39.70 -12.33
CA GLN A 62 111.11 -38.87 -11.52
C GLN A 62 109.68 -39.00 -12.06
N ARG A 63 109.58 -39.29 -13.35
CA ARG A 63 108.29 -39.45 -14.00
C ARG A 63 107.51 -40.63 -13.41
N LYS A 64 108.13 -41.76 -13.12
CA LYS A 64 107.37 -42.89 -12.54
C LYS A 64 106.98 -42.71 -11.10
N ALA A 65 107.78 -42.06 -10.27
CA ALA A 65 107.45 -41.70 -8.83
C ALA A 65 106.49 -40.58 -8.87
N ASP A 66 106.76 -39.56 -9.71
CA ASP A 66 105.79 -38.49 -9.96
C ASP A 66 104.52 -38.96 -10.62
N GLU A 67 104.59 -39.93 -11.53
CA GLU A 67 103.46 -40.59 -12.11
C GLU A 67 102.63 -41.33 -11.03
N LEU A 68 103.32 -42.05 -10.11
CA LEU A 68 102.63 -42.77 -9.06
C LEU A 68 101.90 -41.79 -8.02
N ILE A 69 102.70 -40.75 -7.69
CA ILE A 69 102.08 -39.65 -6.84
C ILE A 69 100.98 -38.95 -7.64
N LYS A 70 101.24 -38.76 -8.91
CA LYS A 70 100.32 -38.16 -9.84
C LYS A 70 99.05 -39.00 -10.00
N TYR A 71 99.21 -40.34 -10.26
CA TYR A 71 98.07 -41.23 -10.27
C TYR A 71 97.33 -41.30 -8.91
N ARG A 72 98.11 -41.32 -7.82
CA ARG A 72 97.53 -41.33 -6.48
C ARG A 72 96.71 -39.99 -6.16
N ARG A 73 97.34 -38.87 -6.56
CA ARG A 73 96.64 -37.57 -6.52
C ARG A 73 95.41 -37.51 -7.46
N MET A 74 95.55 -38.07 -8.67
CA MET A 74 94.47 -38.16 -9.65
C MET A 74 93.38 -39.07 -9.15
N VAL A 75 93.68 -40.21 -8.54
CA VAL A 75 92.67 -41.09 -7.92
C VAL A 75 91.99 -40.39 -6.71
N CYS A 76 92.81 -39.69 -5.89
CA CYS A 76 92.26 -38.95 -4.80
C CYS A 76 91.39 -37.78 -5.25
N ASN A 77 91.89 -37.03 -6.28
CA ASN A 77 91.08 -35.90 -6.82
C ASN A 77 89.87 -36.37 -7.58
N THR A 78 89.95 -37.52 -8.32
CA THR A 78 88.78 -38.10 -9.00
C THR A 78 87.81 -38.66 -7.94
N LYS A 79 88.28 -39.25 -6.86
CA LYS A 79 87.46 -39.77 -5.79
C LYS A 79 86.71 -38.61 -5.08
N THR A 80 87.46 -37.55 -4.73
CA THR A 80 86.87 -36.34 -4.16
C THR A 80 85.91 -35.63 -5.15
N ALA A 81 86.24 -35.60 -6.43
CA ALA A 81 85.36 -35.05 -7.46
C ALA A 81 84.10 -35.90 -7.62
N ILE A 82 84.20 -37.23 -7.57
CA ILE A 82 83.05 -38.14 -7.59
C ILE A 82 82.20 -37.92 -6.32
N GLU A 83 82.82 -37.87 -5.13
CA GLU A 83 82.12 -37.62 -3.87
C GLU A 83 81.36 -36.29 -3.92
N HIS A 84 81.97 -35.22 -4.37
CA HIS A 84 81.34 -33.91 -4.53
C HIS A 84 80.23 -33.90 -5.61
N LEU A 85 80.45 -34.63 -6.73
CA LEU A 85 79.41 -34.78 -7.73
C LEU A 85 78.22 -35.62 -7.22
N GLN A 86 78.48 -36.67 -6.43
CA GLN A 86 77.43 -37.47 -5.81
C GLN A 86 76.59 -36.63 -4.81
N GLU A 87 77.23 -35.69 -4.14
CA GLU A 87 76.49 -34.73 -3.29
C GLU A 87 75.62 -33.74 -4.08
N CYS A 88 76.11 -33.44 -5.35
CA CYS A 88 75.37 -32.45 -6.18
C CYS A 88 74.19 -33.07 -6.96
N ILE A 89 74.22 -34.37 -7.32
CA ILE A 89 73.15 -35.03 -8.09
C ILE A 89 71.81 -34.93 -7.44
N PRO A 90 71.52 -35.21 -6.12
CA PRO A 90 70.24 -35.13 -5.51
C PRO A 90 69.71 -33.72 -5.48
N VAL A 91 70.56 -32.72 -5.43
CA VAL A 91 70.23 -31.31 -5.45
C VAL A 91 69.70 -30.89 -6.83
N LEU A 92 70.35 -31.29 -7.90
CA LEU A 92 69.98 -31.03 -9.29
C LEU A 92 68.62 -31.74 -9.63
N GLU A 93 68.48 -33.00 -9.19
CA GLU A 93 67.25 -33.74 -9.33
C GLU A 93 66.04 -33.04 -8.61
N THR A 94 66.24 -32.64 -7.34
CA THR A 94 65.22 -31.92 -6.56
C THR A 94 64.87 -30.60 -7.23
N PHE A 95 65.88 -29.89 -7.74
CA PHE A 95 65.69 -28.63 -8.44
C PHE A 95 64.97 -28.82 -9.80
N SER A 96 65.34 -29.88 -10.56
CA SER A 96 64.63 -30.25 -11.78
C SER A 96 63.15 -30.55 -11.48
N LYS A 97 62.85 -31.33 -10.42
CA LYS A 97 61.50 -31.63 -9.94
C LYS A 97 60.79 -30.38 -9.55
N LEU A 98 61.36 -29.45 -8.83
CA LEU A 98 60.79 -28.15 -8.49
C LEU A 98 60.44 -27.39 -9.75
N THR A 99 61.31 -27.34 -10.74
CA THR A 99 61.07 -26.63 -12.00
C THR A 99 59.95 -27.24 -12.79
N GLN A 100 59.85 -28.56 -12.80
CA GLN A 100 58.70 -29.25 -13.45
C GLN A 100 57.41 -29.00 -12.74
N GLN A 101 57.36 -29.06 -11.41
CA GLN A 101 56.16 -28.74 -10.62
C GLN A 101 55.71 -27.30 -10.84
N MET A 102 56.63 -26.36 -10.98
CA MET A 102 56.29 -24.97 -11.33
C MET A 102 55.71 -24.83 -12.74
N LYS A 103 56.21 -25.58 -13.74
CA LYS A 103 55.63 -25.62 -15.09
C LYS A 103 54.23 -26.21 -15.11
N GLU A 104 53.98 -27.21 -14.28
CA GLU A 104 52.70 -27.90 -14.13
C GLU A 104 51.71 -27.10 -13.25
N LYS A 105 52.05 -25.88 -12.78
CA LYS A 105 51.27 -25.05 -11.86
C LYS A 105 50.92 -25.73 -10.51
N LYS A 106 51.69 -26.73 -10.11
CA LYS A 106 51.50 -27.42 -8.82
C LYS A 106 52.24 -26.68 -7.70
N TYR A 107 51.76 -25.50 -7.32
CA TYR A 107 52.47 -24.57 -6.42
C TYR A 107 52.66 -25.09 -5.00
N TYR A 108 51.72 -25.81 -4.43
CA TYR A 108 51.84 -26.37 -3.08
C TYR A 108 52.92 -27.49 -3.03
N PRO A 109 52.91 -28.50 -3.90
CA PRO A 109 54.02 -29.45 -3.99
C PRO A 109 55.38 -28.79 -4.27
N ALA A 110 55.39 -27.75 -5.12
CA ALA A 110 56.59 -26.98 -5.43
C ALA A 110 57.15 -26.28 -4.19
N LEU A 111 56.26 -25.68 -3.34
CA LEU A 111 56.66 -25.05 -2.10
C LEU A 111 57.26 -26.07 -1.10
N LYS A 112 56.65 -27.23 -0.96
CA LYS A 112 57.16 -28.32 -0.11
C LYS A 112 58.50 -28.83 -0.62
N THR A 113 58.71 -28.98 -1.95
CA THR A 113 59.97 -29.33 -2.55
C THR A 113 60.99 -28.23 -2.36
N LEU A 114 60.62 -26.96 -2.45
CA LEU A 114 61.51 -25.82 -2.19
C LEU A 114 61.98 -25.78 -0.72
N GLU A 115 61.12 -26.05 0.23
CA GLU A 115 61.43 -26.12 1.63
C GLU A 115 62.37 -27.27 1.93
N GLN A 116 62.12 -28.43 1.35
CA GLN A 116 63.14 -29.58 1.42
C GLN A 116 64.44 -29.19 0.78
N PHE A 117 64.45 -28.53 -0.33
CA PHE A 117 65.65 -28.05 -1.01
C PHE A 117 66.43 -27.07 -0.13
N GLU A 118 65.75 -26.12 0.50
CA GLU A 118 66.41 -25.13 1.38
C GLU A 118 66.94 -25.72 2.67
N ASN A 119 66.15 -26.57 3.31
CA ASN A 119 66.51 -27.09 4.65
C ASN A 119 67.44 -28.29 4.61
N LEU A 120 67.28 -29.18 3.63
CA LEU A 120 68.05 -30.43 3.59
C LEU A 120 69.25 -30.39 2.62
N TYR A 121 69.12 -29.74 1.49
CA TYR A 121 70.13 -29.84 0.38
C TYR A 121 71.06 -28.61 0.31
N ILE A 122 70.54 -27.38 0.49
CA ILE A 122 71.39 -26.18 0.42
C ILE A 122 72.56 -26.22 1.45
N PRO A 123 72.37 -26.61 2.72
CA PRO A 123 73.48 -26.64 3.70
C PRO A 123 74.65 -27.52 3.24
N LYS A 124 74.41 -28.63 2.55
CA LYS A 124 75.36 -29.57 2.06
C LYS A 124 76.25 -29.03 0.95
N ILE A 125 75.72 -28.24 0.07
CA ILE A 125 76.40 -27.74 -1.16
C ILE A 125 76.74 -26.26 -1.09
N ARG A 126 76.63 -25.59 0.08
CA ARG A 126 76.90 -24.15 0.24
C ARG A 126 78.29 -23.71 -0.20
N LYS A 127 79.25 -24.62 -0.23
CA LYS A 127 80.63 -24.41 -0.65
C LYS A 127 80.82 -24.19 -2.15
N TYR A 128 79.83 -24.60 -2.98
CA TYR A 128 79.91 -24.55 -4.43
C TYR A 128 79.34 -23.27 -4.98
N ARG A 129 79.97 -22.70 -6.03
CA ARG A 129 79.53 -21.43 -6.62
C ARG A 129 78.19 -21.50 -7.27
N PHE A 130 77.81 -22.66 -7.88
CA PHE A 130 76.44 -22.83 -8.43
C PHE A 130 75.33 -22.83 -7.32
N ALA A 131 75.69 -23.37 -6.13
CA ALA A 131 74.77 -23.35 -5.00
C ALA A 131 74.39 -21.91 -4.58
N GLN A 132 75.35 -20.98 -4.62
CA GLN A 132 75.09 -19.56 -4.33
C GLN A 132 74.09 -18.97 -5.35
N SER A 133 74.23 -19.33 -6.65
CA SER A 133 73.31 -18.90 -7.69
C SER A 133 71.88 -19.47 -7.49
N MET A 134 71.80 -20.74 -7.02
CA MET A 134 70.55 -21.37 -6.67
C MET A 134 69.85 -20.70 -5.45
N CYS A 135 70.66 -20.44 -4.41
CA CYS A 135 70.17 -19.74 -3.21
C CYS A 135 69.56 -18.35 -3.53
N GLN A 136 70.19 -17.63 -4.47
CA GLN A 136 69.69 -16.32 -4.94
C GLN A 136 68.34 -16.43 -5.69
N ARG A 137 67.95 -17.61 -6.19
CA ARG A 137 66.69 -17.85 -6.92
C ARG A 137 65.56 -18.32 -6.01
N VAL A 138 65.85 -18.87 -4.83
CA VAL A 138 64.86 -19.32 -3.86
C VAL A 138 63.83 -18.22 -3.56
N PRO A 139 64.23 -16.97 -3.21
CA PRO A 139 63.27 -15.90 -2.96
C PRO A 139 62.39 -15.55 -4.19
N LYS A 140 63.00 -15.66 -5.43
CA LYS A 140 62.29 -15.43 -6.67
C LYS A 140 61.19 -16.47 -6.90
N PHE A 141 61.47 -17.76 -6.60
CA PHE A 141 60.45 -18.78 -6.64
C PHE A 141 59.32 -18.54 -5.65
N ARG A 142 59.66 -18.18 -4.41
CA ARG A 142 58.64 -17.82 -3.41
C ARG A 142 57.76 -16.66 -3.86
N GLU A 143 58.36 -15.61 -4.44
CA GLU A 143 57.60 -14.50 -4.99
C GLU A 143 56.71 -14.91 -6.16
N THR A 144 57.21 -15.77 -7.06
CA THR A 144 56.46 -16.28 -8.18
C THR A 144 55.24 -17.10 -7.71
N ILE A 145 55.46 -18.03 -6.76
CA ILE A 145 54.40 -18.81 -6.15
C ILE A 145 53.36 -17.88 -5.51
N LYS A 146 53.78 -16.86 -4.75
CA LYS A 146 52.96 -15.87 -4.13
C LYS A 146 52.09 -15.11 -5.15
N LYS A 147 52.72 -14.67 -6.26
CA LYS A 147 52.01 -13.88 -7.29
C LYS A 147 51.02 -14.71 -8.07
N GLU A 148 51.37 -15.94 -8.48
CA GLU A 148 50.49 -16.83 -9.22
C GLU A 148 49.32 -17.32 -8.34
N SER A 149 49.55 -17.63 -7.06
CA SER A 149 48.50 -17.97 -6.11
C SER A 149 47.53 -16.79 -5.89
N MET A 150 48.06 -15.56 -5.86
CA MET A 150 47.20 -14.36 -5.82
C MET A 150 46.41 -14.16 -7.08
N LYS A 151 46.92 -14.59 -8.24
CA LYS A 151 46.13 -14.57 -9.48
C LYS A 151 44.98 -15.57 -9.43
N ASP A 152 45.27 -16.83 -9.05
CA ASP A 152 44.22 -17.85 -8.89
C ASP A 152 43.12 -17.38 -7.92
N LEU A 153 43.49 -16.66 -6.84
CA LEU A 153 42.51 -16.05 -5.93
C LEU A 153 41.68 -14.96 -6.61
N LYS A 154 42.31 -14.10 -7.42
CA LYS A 154 41.57 -13.03 -8.14
C LYS A 154 40.60 -13.60 -9.13
N ASP A 155 40.99 -14.61 -9.90
CA ASP A 155 40.14 -15.31 -10.85
C ASP A 155 38.97 -15.98 -10.11
N PHE A 156 39.24 -16.58 -8.96
CA PHE A 156 38.18 -17.12 -8.09
C PHE A 156 37.22 -16.04 -7.59
N LEU A 157 37.73 -14.90 -7.09
CA LEU A 157 36.89 -13.81 -6.58
C LEU A 157 36.00 -13.20 -7.68
N GLU A 158 36.51 -13.15 -8.91
CA GLU A 158 35.69 -12.70 -10.05
C GLU A 158 34.64 -13.73 -10.44
N ASN A 159 34.94 -15.01 -10.45
CA ASN A 159 34.01 -16.09 -10.69
C ASN A 159 32.89 -16.10 -9.64
N ILE A 160 33.23 -15.99 -8.35
CA ILE A 160 32.23 -15.85 -7.27
C ILE A 160 31.33 -14.64 -7.51
N ARG A 161 31.90 -13.50 -7.93
CA ARG A 161 31.14 -12.30 -8.18
C ARG A 161 30.04 -12.53 -9.23
N GLN A 162 30.32 -13.27 -10.29
CA GLN A 162 29.36 -13.62 -11.33
C GLN A 162 28.31 -14.63 -10.83
N LEU A 163 28.69 -15.57 -9.99
CA LEU A 163 27.81 -16.62 -9.50
C LEU A 163 27.01 -16.23 -8.25
N THR A 164 27.37 -15.14 -7.57
CA THR A 164 26.76 -14.72 -6.29
C THR A 164 25.24 -14.62 -6.39
N SER A 165 24.69 -14.01 -7.43
CA SER A 165 23.24 -13.88 -7.60
C SER A 165 22.55 -15.21 -7.82
N LYS A 166 23.16 -16.14 -8.59
CA LYS A 166 22.61 -17.49 -8.81
C LYS A 166 22.60 -18.31 -7.51
N ILE A 167 23.64 -18.19 -6.70
CA ILE A 167 23.72 -18.87 -5.39
C ILE A 167 22.60 -18.37 -4.46
N GLY A 168 22.41 -17.05 -4.40
CA GLY A 168 21.34 -16.46 -3.60
C GLY A 168 19.95 -16.84 -4.08
N GLU A 169 19.75 -16.93 -5.40
CA GLU A 169 18.49 -17.41 -5.99
C GLU A 169 18.17 -18.82 -5.54
N ILE A 170 19.14 -19.74 -5.61
CA ILE A 170 18.93 -21.13 -5.19
C ILE A 170 18.70 -21.22 -3.69
N ALA A 171 19.45 -20.47 -2.87
CA ALA A 171 19.23 -20.45 -1.43
C ALA A 171 17.81 -19.97 -1.07
N MET A 172 17.33 -18.91 -1.70
CA MET A 172 15.99 -18.40 -1.48
C MET A 172 14.91 -19.35 -2.01
N LYS A 173 15.12 -20.00 -3.17
CA LYS A 173 14.20 -21.02 -3.70
C LYS A 173 14.09 -22.23 -2.78
N ASN A 174 15.19 -22.71 -2.20
CA ASN A 174 15.19 -23.82 -1.27
C ASN A 174 14.38 -23.49 -0.01
N VAL A 175 14.52 -22.30 0.54
CA VAL A 175 13.72 -21.84 1.70
C VAL A 175 12.25 -21.67 1.32
N ALA A 176 11.96 -21.12 0.15
CA ALA A 176 10.58 -20.96 -0.33
C ALA A 176 9.87 -22.30 -0.50
N SER A 177 10.56 -23.35 -1.01
CA SER A 177 10.01 -24.69 -1.15
C SER A 177 9.76 -25.37 0.20
N GLN A 178 10.60 -25.10 1.21
CA GLN A 178 10.39 -25.62 2.58
C GLN A 178 9.17 -25.01 3.28
N HIS A 179 8.96 -23.71 3.10
CA HIS A 179 7.88 -22.97 3.77
C HIS A 179 6.46 -23.21 3.20
N LYS A 180 6.31 -23.86 2.02
CA LYS A 180 5.02 -24.21 1.37
C LYS A 180 3.96 -23.10 1.37
N SER A 181 4.33 -21.84 1.57
CA SER A 181 3.40 -20.73 1.54
C SER A 181 3.01 -20.42 0.09
N LYS A 182 1.71 -20.21 -0.16
CA LYS A 182 1.21 -19.86 -1.50
C LYS A 182 1.82 -18.56 -2.03
N GLU A 183 2.21 -17.66 -1.13
CA GLU A 183 2.81 -16.37 -1.45
C GLU A 183 4.20 -16.51 -2.07
N PHE A 184 5.00 -17.49 -1.63
CA PHE A 184 6.34 -17.71 -2.18
C PHE A 184 6.34 -18.50 -3.49
N SER A 185 5.30 -19.28 -3.76
CA SER A 185 5.16 -20.02 -5.03
C SER A 185 4.98 -19.08 -6.24
N PHE A 186 4.43 -17.90 -6.01
CA PHE A 186 4.26 -16.88 -7.04
C PHE A 186 5.62 -16.33 -7.51
N ILE A 187 6.53 -16.10 -6.59
CA ILE A 187 7.89 -15.61 -6.85
C ILE A 187 8.73 -16.62 -7.64
N ILE A 188 8.42 -17.91 -7.48
CA ILE A 188 9.15 -19.02 -8.12
C ILE A 188 8.65 -19.27 -9.56
N ASN A 189 7.36 -19.05 -9.85
CA ASN A 189 6.70 -19.47 -11.07
C ASN A 189 6.62 -18.40 -12.18
N GLU A 190 6.98 -17.15 -11.93
CA GLU A 190 6.90 -16.07 -12.94
C GLU A 190 7.81 -16.26 -14.18
N HIS A 191 8.70 -17.24 -14.18
CA HIS A 191 9.60 -17.51 -15.29
C HIS A 191 9.28 -18.81 -16.06
N LYS A 192 8.00 -19.20 -16.19
CA LYS A 192 7.63 -20.16 -17.24
C LYS A 192 7.15 -19.37 -18.47
N PRO A 193 7.93 -19.29 -19.56
CA PRO A 193 7.39 -18.81 -20.82
C PRO A 193 6.26 -19.75 -21.23
N ASN A 194 5.10 -19.18 -21.58
CA ASN A 194 3.96 -19.90 -22.12
C ASN A 194 4.38 -20.70 -23.37
N GLY A 195 4.64 -21.95 -23.18
CA GLY A 195 4.99 -22.89 -24.26
C GLY A 195 4.82 -24.32 -23.78
N VAL A 196 3.79 -24.95 -24.29
CA VAL A 196 3.49 -26.39 -24.20
C VAL A 196 4.76 -27.23 -24.25
N VAL A 197 5.04 -28.00 -23.21
CA VAL A 197 6.03 -29.08 -23.30
C VAL A 197 5.48 -30.37 -22.74
N SER A 198 5.29 -31.27 -23.68
CA SER A 198 5.10 -32.70 -23.55
C SER A 198 6.21 -33.32 -22.67
N GLU A 199 5.80 -34.08 -21.67
CA GLU A 199 6.67 -35.08 -21.00
C GLU A 199 7.24 -36.04 -22.01
N LYS A 200 8.56 -36.08 -22.17
CA LYS A 200 9.26 -37.30 -22.59
C LYS A 200 10.67 -37.32 -22.00
N MET A 201 10.88 -38.33 -21.21
CA MET A 201 12.12 -38.84 -20.65
C MET A 201 13.32 -38.79 -21.62
N LEU A 202 14.48 -38.47 -21.06
CA LEU A 202 15.71 -39.16 -21.49
C LEU A 202 16.72 -39.22 -20.33
N LYS A 203 16.87 -40.42 -19.78
CA LYS A 203 18.00 -40.83 -18.95
C LYS A 203 19.23 -40.95 -19.86
N MET A 204 20.34 -40.33 -19.50
CA MET A 204 21.65 -40.76 -20.00
C MET A 204 22.74 -40.67 -18.90
N PRO A 205 23.72 -41.59 -18.89
CA PRO A 205 24.62 -41.84 -17.77
C PRO A 205 25.92 -41.00 -17.84
N LEU A 206 26.48 -40.71 -16.68
CA LEU A 206 27.81 -40.14 -16.51
C LEU A 206 28.89 -41.07 -17.10
N SER A 207 29.73 -40.58 -18.01
CA SER A 207 31.08 -41.08 -18.21
C SER A 207 32.03 -39.95 -18.62
N ASN A 208 33.04 -39.80 -17.82
CA ASN A 208 34.41 -39.31 -18.05
C ASN A 208 34.74 -38.40 -19.25
N GLY A 209 35.16 -37.20 -18.89
CA GLY A 209 36.39 -36.54 -19.36
C GLY A 209 36.56 -36.28 -20.83
N THR A 210 36.43 -35.07 -21.25
CA THR A 210 37.37 -34.38 -22.17
C THR A 210 37.03 -32.89 -22.25
N VAL A 211 38.08 -32.10 -22.28
CA VAL A 211 38.08 -30.65 -22.44
C VAL A 211 37.53 -30.30 -23.81
N ALA A 212 36.49 -29.44 -23.87
CA ALA A 212 36.05 -28.78 -25.08
C ALA A 212 35.77 -27.31 -24.82
N ASN A 213 36.22 -26.51 -25.76
CA ASN A 213 36.32 -25.08 -25.81
C ASN A 213 34.97 -24.36 -25.62
N SER A 214 35.07 -23.25 -24.91
CA SER A 214 34.06 -22.22 -24.75
C SER A 214 33.71 -21.56 -26.08
N GLU A 215 32.49 -21.70 -26.50
CA GLU A 215 31.69 -20.69 -27.25
C GLU A 215 30.26 -21.25 -27.38
N ASN A 216 29.31 -20.55 -26.74
CA ASN A 216 27.87 -20.83 -26.63
C ASN A 216 27.40 -21.41 -25.29
N LEU A 217 27.36 -20.54 -24.29
CA LEU A 217 26.61 -20.72 -23.04
C LEU A 217 25.29 -19.93 -23.11
N ASP A 218 24.49 -20.21 -24.13
CA ASP A 218 23.08 -19.89 -24.12
C ASP A 218 22.29 -21.17 -23.82
N ASP A 219 21.55 -21.12 -22.72
CA ASP A 219 20.41 -21.97 -22.40
C ASP A 219 20.63 -23.49 -22.24
N GLU A 220 21.50 -23.89 -21.37
CA GLU A 220 21.38 -25.20 -20.74
C GLU A 220 20.56 -25.04 -19.45
N TYR A 221 19.26 -25.33 -19.55
CA TYR A 221 18.35 -25.48 -18.41
C TYR A 221 18.91 -26.55 -17.47
N LEU A 222 19.67 -26.13 -16.47
CA LEU A 222 19.98 -26.95 -15.33
C LEU A 222 18.65 -27.26 -14.64
N PHE A 223 18.14 -28.48 -14.83
CA PHE A 223 17.16 -29.08 -13.93
C PHE A 223 17.78 -29.04 -12.53
N ILE A 224 17.35 -28.07 -11.75
CA ILE A 224 17.76 -27.94 -10.37
C ILE A 224 17.15 -29.10 -9.64
N ASN A 225 17.93 -30.15 -9.38
CA ASN A 225 17.55 -31.15 -8.41
C ASN A 225 17.32 -30.41 -7.10
N GLU A 226 16.16 -30.59 -6.47
CA GLU A 226 15.73 -29.95 -5.22
C GLU A 226 16.70 -30.20 -4.03
N GLU A 227 17.74 -31.03 -4.22
CA GLU A 227 18.74 -31.41 -3.22
C GLU A 227 20.09 -30.68 -3.36
N LEU A 228 20.30 -29.84 -4.39
CA LEU A 228 21.57 -29.13 -4.57
C LEU A 228 21.73 -28.01 -3.53
N SER A 229 22.79 -28.12 -2.72
CA SER A 229 23.17 -27.01 -1.85
C SER A 229 23.68 -25.81 -2.68
N ALA A 230 23.32 -24.60 -2.26
CA ALA A 230 23.82 -23.38 -2.92
C ALA A 230 25.36 -23.31 -3.02
N THR A 231 26.08 -24.06 -2.16
CA THR A 231 27.53 -24.13 -2.10
C THR A 231 28.15 -25.16 -3.05
N ASP A 232 27.36 -26.07 -3.63
CA ASP A 232 27.87 -27.12 -4.51
C ASP A 232 28.23 -26.61 -5.92
N ILE A 233 27.80 -25.39 -6.21
CA ILE A 233 28.04 -24.74 -7.52
C ILE A 233 29.42 -24.12 -7.62
N VAL A 234 30.08 -23.84 -6.49
CA VAL A 234 31.35 -23.14 -6.44
C VAL A 234 32.46 -24.07 -6.00
N ASP A 235 33.55 -24.15 -6.79
CA ASP A 235 34.78 -24.82 -6.37
C ASP A 235 35.61 -23.89 -5.46
N PHE A 236 35.59 -24.16 -4.16
CA PHE A 236 36.39 -23.43 -3.16
C PHE A 236 37.86 -23.87 -3.07
N SER A 237 38.31 -24.89 -3.84
CA SER A 237 39.69 -25.41 -3.82
C SER A 237 40.76 -24.34 -4.03
N PRO A 238 40.60 -23.31 -4.88
CA PRO A 238 41.60 -22.25 -5.05
C PRO A 238 41.82 -21.46 -3.76
N VAL A 239 40.80 -21.17 -2.97
CA VAL A 239 40.93 -20.42 -1.70
C VAL A 239 41.71 -21.25 -0.68
N TYR A 240 41.36 -22.53 -0.52
CA TYR A 240 42.03 -23.43 0.43
C TYR A 240 43.47 -23.62 0.07
N ARG A 241 43.80 -23.83 -1.23
CA ARG A 241 45.18 -23.91 -1.72
C ARG A 241 45.96 -22.64 -1.42
N CYS A 242 45.38 -21.47 -1.72
CA CYS A 242 46.02 -20.19 -1.42
C CYS A 242 46.22 -19.99 0.08
N LEU A 243 45.27 -20.32 0.93
CA LEU A 243 45.37 -20.21 2.38
C LEU A 243 46.56 -21.03 2.92
N HIS A 244 46.71 -22.28 2.44
CA HIS A 244 47.84 -23.15 2.79
C HIS A 244 49.17 -22.61 2.27
N ILE A 245 49.28 -22.16 1.03
CA ILE A 245 50.48 -21.58 0.43
C ILE A 245 50.94 -20.36 1.22
N PHE A 246 50.02 -19.44 1.53
CA PHE A 246 50.36 -18.22 2.28
C PHE A 246 50.66 -18.50 3.76
N GLY A 247 50.06 -19.55 4.34
CA GLY A 247 50.40 -20.05 5.66
C GLY A 247 51.85 -20.53 5.70
N CYS A 248 52.30 -21.36 4.74
CA CYS A 248 53.69 -21.84 4.63
C CYS A 248 54.67 -20.72 4.29
N LEU A 249 54.26 -19.70 3.57
CA LEU A 249 55.11 -18.54 3.26
C LEU A 249 55.21 -17.53 4.41
N GLY A 250 54.51 -17.72 5.54
CA GLY A 250 54.49 -16.78 6.67
C GLY A 250 53.80 -15.43 6.34
N ALA A 251 52.96 -15.39 5.29
CA ALA A 251 52.29 -14.19 4.80
C ALA A 251 50.79 -14.30 4.92
N ARG A 252 50.27 -15.08 5.87
CA ARG A 252 48.87 -15.36 6.08
C ARG A 252 48.04 -14.08 6.31
N ASP A 253 48.53 -13.19 7.15
CA ASP A 253 47.85 -11.93 7.49
C ASP A 253 47.64 -11.03 6.25
N GLN A 254 48.62 -11.01 5.32
CA GLN A 254 48.51 -10.25 4.08
C GLN A 254 47.40 -10.81 3.17
N PHE A 255 47.30 -12.15 3.12
CA PHE A 255 46.28 -12.84 2.37
C PHE A 255 44.89 -12.58 2.94
N GLU A 256 44.71 -12.75 4.26
CA GLU A 256 43.44 -12.53 4.96
C GLU A 256 42.95 -11.09 4.80
N ASN A 257 43.85 -10.13 4.99
CA ASN A 257 43.53 -8.70 4.84
C ASN A 257 43.13 -8.36 3.40
N TYR A 258 43.87 -8.93 2.42
CA TYR A 258 43.53 -8.74 1.01
C TYR A 258 42.16 -9.33 0.67
N TYR A 259 41.88 -10.58 1.10
CA TYR A 259 40.59 -11.23 0.91
C TYR A 259 39.46 -10.38 1.51
N ARG A 260 39.55 -10.02 2.77
CA ARG A 260 38.53 -9.21 3.47
C ARG A 260 38.30 -7.87 2.79
N GLN A 261 39.37 -7.21 2.35
CA GLN A 261 39.26 -5.92 1.65
C GLN A 261 38.54 -6.07 0.30
N GLN A 262 38.88 -7.07 -0.50
CA GLN A 262 38.22 -7.32 -1.78
C GLN A 262 36.76 -7.71 -1.62
N ARG A 263 36.45 -8.56 -0.64
CA ARG A 263 35.05 -8.94 -0.36
C ARG A 263 34.23 -7.75 0.16
N LYS A 264 34.80 -6.91 1.00
CA LYS A 264 34.15 -5.66 1.43
C LYS A 264 33.90 -4.71 0.25
N GLN A 265 34.77 -4.63 -0.71
CA GLN A 265 34.55 -3.86 -1.94
C GLN A 265 33.43 -4.48 -2.80
N GLN A 266 33.39 -5.80 -2.95
CA GLN A 266 32.34 -6.51 -3.67
C GLN A 266 30.98 -6.32 -2.99
N ALA A 267 30.90 -6.39 -1.66
CA ALA A 267 29.68 -6.08 -0.90
C ALA A 267 29.18 -4.65 -1.19
N LYS A 268 30.09 -3.66 -1.17
CA LYS A 268 29.73 -2.27 -1.52
C LYS A 268 29.21 -2.13 -2.95
N LEU A 269 29.78 -2.87 -3.91
CA LEU A 269 29.30 -2.83 -5.30
C LEU A 269 27.90 -3.43 -5.45
N ILE A 270 27.60 -4.51 -4.73
CA ILE A 270 26.25 -5.09 -4.67
C ILE A 270 25.27 -4.06 -4.11
N LEU A 271 25.61 -3.35 -3.03
CA LEU A 271 24.77 -2.32 -2.42
C LEU A 271 24.57 -1.09 -3.32
N GLN A 272 25.59 -0.67 -4.08
CA GLN A 272 25.52 0.49 -4.97
C GLN A 272 24.66 0.26 -6.21
N SER A 273 24.39 -0.98 -6.61
CA SER A 273 23.56 -1.30 -7.78
C SER A 273 22.13 -0.75 -7.67
N ILE A 274 21.67 -0.42 -6.44
CA ILE A 274 20.36 0.18 -6.17
C ILE A 274 20.32 1.69 -6.45
N SER A 275 21.43 2.39 -6.30
CA SER A 275 21.45 3.87 -6.26
C SER A 275 21.28 4.54 -7.63
N SER A 276 21.15 3.81 -8.72
CA SER A 276 21.34 4.34 -10.08
C SER A 276 20.06 4.88 -10.77
N GLY A 277 18.93 5.09 -10.06
CA GLY A 277 17.78 5.79 -10.63
C GLY A 277 16.44 5.49 -9.97
N PRO A 278 15.57 6.48 -9.84
CA PRO A 278 14.30 6.34 -9.12
C PRO A 278 13.29 5.40 -9.78
N ASN A 279 13.44 5.04 -11.04
CA ASN A 279 12.48 4.20 -11.78
C ASN A 279 12.95 2.77 -12.08
N SER A 280 14.18 2.38 -11.70
CA SER A 280 14.76 1.11 -12.17
C SER A 280 14.56 -0.08 -11.23
N LEU A 281 14.27 0.14 -9.95
CA LEU A 281 14.16 -0.96 -8.97
C LEU A 281 12.81 -1.68 -9.00
N PHE A 282 11.74 -0.95 -9.32
CA PHE A 282 10.40 -1.55 -9.39
C PHE A 282 10.10 -2.29 -10.71
N ALA A 283 10.99 -2.28 -11.68
CA ALA A 283 10.98 -3.30 -12.72
C ALA A 283 11.31 -4.63 -12.02
N GLY A 284 10.29 -5.36 -11.57
CA GLY A 284 10.26 -6.49 -10.62
C GLY A 284 11.50 -7.39 -10.48
N ASP A 285 12.28 -7.55 -11.57
CA ASP A 285 13.48 -8.38 -11.60
C ASP A 285 14.72 -7.74 -10.95
N ASN A 286 14.83 -6.41 -10.94
CA ASN A 286 16.04 -5.75 -10.41
C ASN A 286 16.13 -5.85 -8.88
N PHE A 287 15.01 -5.65 -8.18
CA PHE A 287 14.98 -5.77 -6.73
C PHE A 287 15.20 -7.21 -6.27
N ARG A 288 14.62 -8.17 -6.98
CA ARG A 288 14.83 -9.60 -6.73
C ARG A 288 16.29 -9.98 -6.91
N ASN A 289 16.92 -9.62 -8.05
CA ASN A 289 18.32 -9.90 -8.34
C ASN A 289 19.27 -9.25 -7.32
N TYR A 290 18.91 -8.09 -6.82
CA TYR A 290 19.66 -7.44 -5.75
C TYR A 290 19.63 -8.25 -4.46
N LEU A 291 18.47 -8.69 -3.99
CA LEU A 291 18.35 -9.52 -2.79
C LEU A 291 19.08 -10.86 -2.98
N PHE A 292 18.99 -11.47 -4.16
CA PHE A 292 19.76 -12.65 -4.50
C PHE A 292 21.27 -12.39 -4.39
N GLY A 293 21.74 -11.25 -4.86
CA GLY A 293 23.15 -10.84 -4.71
C GLY A 293 23.59 -10.75 -3.26
N VAL A 294 22.78 -10.15 -2.41
CA VAL A 294 23.07 -10.02 -0.97
C VAL A 294 23.07 -11.39 -0.28
N VAL A 295 22.02 -12.19 -0.48
CA VAL A 295 21.95 -13.56 0.10
C VAL A 295 23.14 -14.40 -0.35
N GLY A 296 23.43 -14.42 -1.66
CA GLY A 296 24.52 -15.22 -2.20
C GLY A 296 25.89 -14.80 -1.64
N PHE A 297 26.09 -13.51 -1.37
CA PHE A 297 27.32 -13.04 -0.72
C PHE A 297 27.48 -13.65 0.68
N PHE A 298 26.44 -13.60 1.51
CA PHE A 298 26.50 -14.09 2.87
C PHE A 298 26.51 -15.62 2.96
N VAL A 299 25.87 -16.33 2.05
CA VAL A 299 25.96 -17.80 1.94
C VAL A 299 27.38 -18.27 1.66
N ILE A 300 28.09 -17.57 0.77
CA ILE A 300 29.51 -17.86 0.46
C ILE A 300 30.39 -17.60 1.69
N GLU A 301 30.20 -16.47 2.36
CA GLU A 301 30.97 -16.12 3.55
C GLU A 301 30.71 -17.06 4.73
N ASP A 302 29.45 -17.48 4.92
CA ASP A 302 29.10 -18.47 5.94
C ASP A 302 29.74 -19.83 5.67
N HIS A 303 29.73 -20.28 4.41
CA HIS A 303 30.45 -21.48 4.02
C HIS A 303 31.96 -21.40 4.36
N LEU A 304 32.62 -20.28 4.05
CA LEU A 304 34.03 -20.07 4.36
C LEU A 304 34.30 -19.89 5.86
N LEU A 305 33.33 -19.33 6.63
CA LEU A 305 33.45 -19.29 8.09
C LEU A 305 33.52 -20.71 8.69
N ASN A 306 32.70 -21.62 8.17
CA ASN A 306 32.59 -22.97 8.69
C ASN A 306 33.73 -23.90 8.19
N THR A 307 34.27 -23.63 7.01
CA THR A 307 35.26 -24.52 6.35
C THR A 307 36.72 -23.99 6.41
N SER A 308 36.94 -22.68 6.52
CA SER A 308 38.26 -22.08 6.59
C SER A 308 38.62 -21.68 8.01
N SER A 309 39.77 -22.17 8.51
CA SER A 309 40.25 -21.84 9.84
C SER A 309 40.75 -20.39 9.94
N GLY A 310 39.82 -19.43 10.21
CA GLY A 310 40.17 -18.05 10.57
C GLY A 310 40.26 -17.03 9.43
N LEU A 311 39.99 -17.42 8.16
CA LEU A 311 39.96 -16.50 7.02
C LEU A 311 38.81 -15.50 7.19
N VAL A 312 37.65 -16.04 7.49
CA VAL A 312 36.42 -15.27 7.83
C VAL A 312 36.18 -15.43 9.33
N THR A 313 35.91 -14.34 10.02
CA THR A 313 35.59 -14.34 11.45
C THR A 313 34.12 -13.91 11.68
N LYS A 314 33.50 -14.41 12.74
CA LYS A 314 32.12 -14.01 13.11
C LYS A 314 31.99 -12.49 13.28
N GLN A 315 32.99 -11.85 13.88
CA GLN A 315 33.03 -10.41 14.07
C GLN A 315 33.03 -9.67 12.71
N TYR A 316 33.88 -10.09 11.77
CA TYR A 316 33.93 -9.51 10.42
C TYR A 316 32.60 -9.66 9.69
N LEU A 317 31.90 -10.79 9.82
CA LEU A 317 30.59 -11.01 9.23
C LEU A 317 29.53 -10.15 9.87
N SER A 318 29.52 -10.03 11.19
CA SER A 318 28.59 -9.18 11.93
C SER A 318 28.72 -7.70 11.53
N GLU A 319 29.94 -7.18 11.47
CA GLU A 319 30.20 -5.81 11.04
C GLU A 319 29.72 -5.55 9.60
N ASN A 320 30.02 -6.47 8.67
CA ASN A 320 29.55 -6.34 7.29
C ASN A 320 28.04 -6.50 7.17
N TRP A 321 27.43 -7.38 7.99
CA TRP A 321 25.99 -7.55 8.02
C TRP A 321 25.29 -6.29 8.49
N ASP A 322 25.76 -5.66 9.55
CA ASP A 322 25.19 -4.43 10.09
C ASP A 322 25.28 -3.28 9.07
N ASP A 323 26.42 -3.14 8.38
CA ASP A 323 26.61 -2.15 7.29
C ASP A 323 25.62 -2.40 6.14
N VAL A 324 25.45 -3.66 5.73
CA VAL A 324 24.58 -4.07 4.63
C VAL A 324 23.12 -3.86 4.99
N ILE A 325 22.70 -4.30 6.17
CA ILE A 325 21.30 -4.15 6.65
C ILE A 325 20.93 -2.68 6.77
N LYS A 326 21.81 -1.84 7.32
CA LYS A 326 21.57 -0.42 7.40
C LYS A 326 21.33 0.20 6.02
N SER A 327 22.20 -0.10 5.06
CA SER A 327 22.05 0.39 3.68
C SER A 327 20.82 -0.18 2.98
N LEU A 328 20.47 -1.45 3.23
CA LEU A 328 19.26 -2.08 2.70
C LEU A 328 18.00 -1.40 3.25
N VAL A 329 17.93 -1.16 4.56
CA VAL A 329 16.81 -0.48 5.22
C VAL A 329 16.61 0.92 4.64
N GLU A 330 17.68 1.72 4.52
CA GLU A 330 17.62 3.06 3.96
C GLU A 330 17.12 3.06 2.50
N ASN A 331 17.65 2.15 1.67
CA ASN A 331 17.28 2.03 0.27
C ASN A 331 15.83 1.56 0.08
N VAL A 332 15.40 0.54 0.83
CA VAL A 332 14.02 0.02 0.76
C VAL A 332 13.03 1.07 1.22
N HIS A 333 13.31 1.78 2.31
CA HIS A 333 12.45 2.85 2.81
C HIS A 333 12.31 3.99 1.78
N LEU A 334 13.42 4.40 1.16
CA LEU A 334 13.41 5.42 0.11
C LEU A 334 12.56 4.97 -1.09
N GLN A 335 12.74 3.74 -1.54
CA GLN A 335 12.01 3.20 -2.68
C GLN A 335 10.51 3.00 -2.38
N ALA A 336 10.19 2.52 -1.20
CA ALA A 336 8.80 2.36 -0.76
C ALA A 336 8.05 3.71 -0.69
N SER A 337 8.73 4.79 -0.31
CA SER A 337 8.12 6.13 -0.26
C SER A 337 7.75 6.69 -1.64
N ILE A 338 8.40 6.21 -2.71
CA ILE A 338 8.13 6.61 -4.11
C ILE A 338 7.08 5.69 -4.77
N CYS A 339 6.84 4.50 -4.19
CA CYS A 339 5.90 3.53 -4.73
C CYS A 339 4.45 4.03 -4.63
N HIS A 340 3.68 3.86 -5.71
CA HIS A 340 2.27 4.23 -5.76
C HIS A 340 1.34 3.04 -6.02
N ASP A 341 1.89 1.86 -6.33
CA ASP A 341 1.12 0.66 -6.63
C ASP A 341 1.12 -0.32 -5.44
N PRO A 342 -0.06 -0.64 -4.86
CA PRO A 342 -0.17 -1.58 -3.74
C PRO A 342 0.35 -2.99 -4.08
N LYS A 343 0.18 -3.45 -5.32
CA LYS A 343 0.64 -4.78 -5.75
C LYS A 343 2.16 -4.89 -5.71
N GLN A 344 2.85 -3.84 -6.15
CA GLN A 344 4.31 -3.77 -6.08
C GLN A 344 4.80 -3.74 -4.62
N MET A 345 4.08 -3.06 -3.73
CA MET A 345 4.38 -3.05 -2.30
C MET A 345 4.23 -4.44 -1.65
N LEU A 346 3.16 -5.17 -1.99
CA LEU A 346 2.97 -6.55 -1.54
C LEU A 346 4.07 -7.48 -2.06
N TYR A 347 4.43 -7.35 -3.33
CA TYR A 347 5.53 -8.10 -3.93
C TYR A 347 6.86 -7.82 -3.22
N MET A 348 7.16 -6.55 -2.91
CA MET A 348 8.34 -6.15 -2.15
C MET A 348 8.31 -6.74 -0.73
N LYS A 349 7.16 -6.70 -0.04
CA LYS A 349 6.97 -7.34 1.28
C LYS A 349 7.27 -8.82 1.22
N SER A 350 6.70 -9.54 0.26
CA SER A 350 6.89 -10.99 0.12
C SER A 350 8.36 -11.37 -0.16
N LEU A 351 9.04 -10.59 -1.02
CA LEU A 351 10.48 -10.75 -1.27
C LEU A 351 11.34 -10.50 -0.01
N LEU A 352 11.03 -9.43 0.74
CA LEU A 352 11.74 -9.12 1.99
C LEU A 352 11.50 -10.19 3.06
N MET A 353 10.28 -10.71 3.17
CA MET A 353 9.98 -11.81 4.09
C MET A 353 10.78 -13.07 3.74
N LEU A 354 10.80 -13.45 2.47
CA LEU A 354 11.60 -14.58 2.00
C LEU A 354 13.10 -14.35 2.27
N PHE A 355 13.59 -13.12 2.05
CA PHE A 355 14.97 -12.73 2.38
C PHE A 355 15.24 -12.88 3.89
N CYS A 356 14.32 -12.41 4.76
CA CYS A 356 14.45 -12.56 6.21
C CYS A 356 14.50 -14.03 6.64
N HIS A 357 13.59 -14.86 6.13
CA HIS A 357 13.58 -16.29 6.44
C HIS A 357 14.87 -16.98 5.97
N THR A 358 15.35 -16.64 4.77
CA THR A 358 16.60 -17.20 4.24
C THR A 358 17.80 -16.80 5.09
N THR A 359 17.96 -15.52 5.41
CA THR A 359 19.12 -15.04 6.19
C THR A 359 19.05 -15.51 7.64
N GLN A 360 17.86 -15.62 8.21
CA GLN A 360 17.68 -16.17 9.56
C GLN A 360 18.07 -17.66 9.63
N SER A 361 17.82 -18.45 8.58
CA SER A 361 18.27 -19.86 8.53
C SER A 361 19.80 -20.01 8.58
N TYR A 362 20.54 -18.98 8.16
CA TYR A 362 22.00 -18.88 8.29
C TYR A 362 22.45 -18.21 9.60
N GLY A 363 21.54 -17.86 10.51
CA GLY A 363 21.84 -17.31 11.84
C GLY A 363 22.07 -15.79 11.89
N TYR A 364 21.71 -15.04 10.84
CA TYR A 364 21.81 -13.57 10.85
C TYR A 364 20.61 -12.92 11.53
N SER A 365 20.83 -11.82 12.27
CA SER A 365 19.76 -11.06 12.89
C SER A 365 18.98 -10.26 11.85
N VAL A 366 17.65 -10.41 11.86
CA VAL A 366 16.71 -9.74 10.94
C VAL A 366 15.84 -8.69 11.62
N ASP A 367 16.07 -8.39 12.91
CA ASP A 367 15.24 -7.46 13.69
C ASP A 367 15.07 -6.07 13.05
N PRO A 368 16.11 -5.44 12.46
CA PRO A 368 15.93 -4.15 11.79
C PRO A 368 15.00 -4.22 10.57
N LEU A 369 15.04 -5.34 9.83
CA LEU A 369 14.17 -5.55 8.66
C LEU A 369 12.73 -5.81 9.07
N MET A 370 12.50 -6.55 10.18
CA MET A 370 11.16 -6.76 10.70
C MET A 370 10.54 -5.43 11.17
N LYS A 371 11.32 -4.56 11.80
CA LYS A 371 10.87 -3.19 12.14
C LYS A 371 10.52 -2.38 10.89
N LEU A 372 11.38 -2.44 9.87
CA LEU A 372 11.11 -1.80 8.59
C LEU A 372 9.80 -2.29 7.95
N LEU A 373 9.53 -3.60 7.97
CA LEU A 373 8.28 -4.16 7.43
C LEU A 373 7.04 -3.63 8.16
N VAL A 374 7.14 -3.41 9.48
CA VAL A 374 6.07 -2.78 10.26
C VAL A 374 5.87 -1.30 9.86
N GLU A 375 6.94 -0.57 9.56
CA GLU A 375 6.87 0.81 9.05
C GLU A 375 6.30 0.87 7.63
N LEU A 376 6.73 -0.04 6.74
CA LEU A 376 6.23 -0.16 5.37
C LEU A 376 4.73 -0.44 5.31
N ARG A 377 4.18 -1.13 6.32
CA ARG A 377 2.74 -1.33 6.46
C ARG A 377 1.97 -0.01 6.48
N GLN A 378 2.48 1.00 7.18
CA GLN A 378 1.81 2.29 7.23
C GLN A 378 1.81 2.98 5.86
N LEU A 379 2.93 2.95 5.15
CA LEU A 379 3.02 3.47 3.79
C LEU A 379 2.08 2.72 2.82
N TYR A 380 1.97 1.41 2.98
CA TYR A 380 1.03 0.60 2.21
C TYR A 380 -0.43 1.02 2.43
N ILE A 381 -0.82 1.23 3.69
CA ILE A 381 -2.16 1.71 4.03
C ILE A 381 -2.41 3.09 3.39
N ASP A 382 -1.45 3.99 3.42
CA ASP A 382 -1.59 5.33 2.81
C ASP A 382 -1.74 5.25 1.28
N ILE A 383 -1.06 4.31 0.61
CA ILE A 383 -1.24 4.05 -0.82
C ILE A 383 -2.65 3.50 -1.09
N LEU A 384 -3.10 2.51 -0.29
CA LEU A 384 -4.44 1.97 -0.39
C LEU A 384 -5.51 3.05 -0.22
N LEU A 385 -5.40 3.91 0.79
CA LEU A 385 -6.36 4.99 1.02
C LEU A 385 -6.49 5.93 -0.19
N ARG A 386 -5.39 6.26 -0.85
CA ARG A 386 -5.41 7.06 -2.10
C ARG A 386 -6.11 6.33 -3.24
N GLN A 387 -5.84 5.04 -3.40
CA GLN A 387 -6.49 4.23 -4.44
C GLN A 387 -7.99 4.10 -4.17
N TRP A 388 -8.40 3.80 -2.93
CA TRP A 388 -9.81 3.69 -2.56
C TRP A 388 -10.57 5.01 -2.65
N SER A 389 -9.90 6.15 -2.49
CA SER A 389 -10.53 7.45 -2.78
C SER A 389 -10.98 7.56 -4.24
N GLN A 390 -10.20 7.05 -5.19
CA GLN A 390 -10.57 7.01 -6.61
C GLN A 390 -11.71 6.00 -6.85
N VAL A 391 -11.66 4.83 -6.20
CA VAL A 391 -12.71 3.81 -6.29
C VAL A 391 -14.05 4.36 -5.80
N PHE A 392 -14.08 5.02 -4.64
CA PHE A 392 -15.32 5.63 -4.13
C PHE A 392 -15.83 6.75 -5.03
N SER A 393 -14.95 7.60 -5.55
CA SER A 393 -15.34 8.64 -6.50
C SER A 393 -15.96 8.04 -7.76
N SER A 394 -15.40 6.96 -8.31
CA SER A 394 -15.96 6.25 -9.45
C SER A 394 -17.33 5.65 -9.13
N ILE A 395 -17.48 4.98 -7.96
CA ILE A 395 -18.78 4.41 -7.54
C ILE A 395 -19.86 5.49 -7.45
N PHE A 396 -19.51 6.68 -6.92
CA PHE A 396 -20.44 7.79 -6.77
C PHE A 396 -20.78 8.49 -8.10
N ASP A 397 -19.84 8.58 -9.01
CA ASP A 397 -20.06 9.19 -10.33
C ASP A 397 -20.85 8.26 -11.27
N ASP A 398 -20.74 6.95 -11.09
CA ASP A 398 -21.45 5.92 -11.88
C ASP A 398 -22.87 5.63 -11.35
N ASP A 399 -23.27 6.15 -10.19
CA ASP A 399 -24.58 5.89 -9.62
C ASP A 399 -25.65 6.88 -10.14
N ASN A 400 -26.79 6.37 -10.51
CA ASN A 400 -27.92 7.19 -10.99
C ASN A 400 -28.78 7.77 -9.84
N TYR A 401 -28.50 7.36 -8.60
CA TYR A 401 -29.26 7.72 -7.40
C TYR A 401 -30.75 7.35 -7.47
N ASP A 402 -31.09 6.29 -8.21
CA ASP A 402 -32.40 5.71 -8.25
C ASP A 402 -32.50 4.47 -7.34
N PRO A 403 -33.68 4.17 -6.79
CA PRO A 403 -33.91 2.95 -6.03
C PRO A 403 -33.53 1.71 -6.83
N LEU A 404 -32.78 0.78 -6.20
CA LEU A 404 -32.26 -0.42 -6.87
C LEU A 404 -33.40 -1.37 -7.26
N HIS A 405 -33.48 -1.72 -8.54
CA HIS A 405 -34.37 -2.74 -9.09
C HIS A 405 -33.55 -3.97 -9.49
N VAL A 406 -33.89 -5.12 -8.93
CA VAL A 406 -33.24 -6.40 -9.21
C VAL A 406 -34.25 -7.31 -9.91
N ASN A 407 -33.94 -7.69 -11.15
CA ASN A 407 -34.85 -8.43 -12.01
C ASN A 407 -34.62 -9.96 -11.93
N ASN A 408 -33.41 -10.41 -11.59
CA ASN A 408 -32.99 -11.80 -11.64
C ASN A 408 -32.23 -12.21 -10.37
N GLN A 409 -32.23 -13.52 -10.10
CA GLN A 409 -31.44 -14.09 -8.99
C GLN A 409 -29.93 -13.85 -9.17
N GLN A 410 -29.41 -13.85 -10.39
CA GLN A 410 -28.00 -13.59 -10.68
C GLN A 410 -27.58 -12.16 -10.30
N GLU A 411 -28.40 -11.17 -10.67
CA GLU A 411 -28.19 -9.78 -10.24
C GLU A 411 -28.27 -9.63 -8.73
N PHE A 412 -29.19 -10.37 -8.08
CA PHE A 412 -29.32 -10.36 -6.63
C PHE A 412 -28.04 -10.90 -5.98
N ASP A 413 -27.53 -12.04 -6.44
CA ASP A 413 -26.32 -12.64 -5.90
C ASP A 413 -25.09 -11.76 -6.15
N GLU A 414 -25.02 -11.04 -7.28
CA GLU A 414 -23.94 -10.13 -7.59
C GLU A 414 -23.89 -8.93 -6.61
N TYR A 415 -25.05 -8.33 -6.30
CA TYR A 415 -25.10 -7.18 -5.37
C TYR A 415 -25.02 -7.58 -3.90
N PHE A 416 -25.60 -8.73 -3.53
CA PHE A 416 -25.82 -9.07 -2.12
C PHE A 416 -24.96 -10.20 -1.60
N SER A 417 -24.08 -10.83 -2.40
CA SER A 417 -23.17 -11.88 -1.94
C SER A 417 -22.30 -11.44 -0.76
N ASP A 418 -21.88 -10.19 -0.78
CA ASP A 418 -20.98 -9.61 0.21
C ASP A 418 -21.68 -8.68 1.21
N PHE A 419 -22.96 -8.37 0.98
CA PHE A 419 -23.73 -7.44 1.80
C PHE A 419 -24.52 -8.17 2.88
N PRO A 420 -24.57 -7.71 4.15
CA PRO A 420 -25.22 -8.41 5.28
C PRO A 420 -26.75 -8.27 5.24
N PHE A 421 -27.37 -8.54 4.08
CA PHE A 421 -28.80 -8.33 3.84
C PHE A 421 -29.71 -9.11 4.79
N ALA A 422 -29.39 -10.39 5.04
CA ALA A 422 -30.22 -11.28 5.87
C ALA A 422 -30.13 -10.95 7.38
N GLU A 423 -29.13 -10.22 7.79
CA GLU A 423 -28.82 -9.94 9.19
C GLU A 423 -29.38 -8.60 9.65
N MET A 424 -29.55 -7.64 8.73
CA MET A 424 -30.00 -6.28 9.06
C MET A 424 -31.45 -6.22 9.53
N GLU A 425 -31.69 -5.56 10.68
CA GLU A 425 -33.02 -5.45 11.30
C GLU A 425 -34.03 -4.66 10.45
N ILE A 426 -33.58 -3.64 9.72
CA ILE A 426 -34.42 -2.84 8.83
C ILE A 426 -35.11 -3.70 7.79
N PHE A 427 -34.46 -4.69 7.23
CA PHE A 427 -35.05 -5.58 6.25
C PHE A 427 -36.00 -6.62 6.87
N LYS A 428 -35.73 -7.07 8.09
CA LYS A 428 -36.63 -7.97 8.82
C LYS A 428 -38.00 -7.34 9.05
N ASN A 429 -38.03 -6.02 9.35
CA ASN A 429 -39.26 -5.27 9.59
C ASN A 429 -39.99 -4.98 8.28
N HIS A 430 -39.30 -4.66 7.18
CA HIS A 430 -39.96 -4.42 5.88
C HIS A 430 -40.65 -5.64 5.28
N PHE A 431 -40.08 -6.83 5.46
CA PHE A 431 -40.68 -8.09 4.97
C PHE A 431 -41.81 -8.62 5.87
N THR A 432 -41.89 -8.18 7.13
CA THR A 432 -43.01 -8.53 8.04
C THR A 432 -44.24 -7.64 7.82
N GLU A 433 -44.11 -6.42 7.31
CA GLU A 433 -45.24 -5.52 7.00
C GLU A 433 -45.94 -5.87 5.67
N CYS A 434 -45.27 -6.50 4.73
CA CYS A 434 -45.84 -7.04 3.49
C CYS A 434 -46.30 -8.47 3.71
N GLY A 435 -47.40 -8.63 4.48
CA GLY A 435 -48.00 -9.89 4.96
C GLY A 435 -48.34 -10.93 3.91
N GLU A 436 -47.35 -11.52 3.21
CA GLU A 436 -47.58 -12.69 2.37
C GLU A 436 -46.40 -13.65 2.43
N ASN A 437 -46.64 -14.82 3.03
CA ASN A 437 -45.69 -15.91 3.21
C ASN A 437 -45.19 -16.59 1.90
N ASN A 438 -45.53 -16.09 0.71
CA ASN A 438 -45.20 -16.67 -0.59
C ASN A 438 -44.34 -15.77 -1.52
N ALA A 439 -43.92 -14.58 -1.06
CA ALA A 439 -43.20 -13.62 -1.93
C ALA A 439 -41.67 -13.68 -1.81
N LYS A 440 -41.12 -14.71 -1.12
CA LYS A 440 -39.65 -14.75 -0.91
C LYS A 440 -38.83 -14.95 -2.18
N ASP A 441 -39.42 -15.45 -3.28
CA ASP A 441 -38.70 -15.82 -4.50
C ASP A 441 -39.19 -15.09 -5.78
N ALA A 442 -40.13 -14.17 -5.70
CA ALA A 442 -40.67 -13.47 -6.87
C ALA A 442 -39.82 -12.24 -7.22
N PHE A 443 -39.25 -12.22 -8.44
CA PHE A 443 -38.65 -11.05 -9.06
C PHE A 443 -39.63 -10.31 -9.94
N PRO A 444 -39.49 -8.98 -10.14
CA PRO A 444 -38.47 -8.05 -9.73
C PRO A 444 -38.58 -7.60 -8.26
N LYS A 445 -37.44 -7.46 -7.55
CA LYS A 445 -37.39 -6.90 -6.19
C LYS A 445 -36.95 -5.44 -6.25
N LYS A 446 -37.63 -4.57 -5.48
CA LYS A 446 -37.32 -3.15 -5.38
C LYS A 446 -36.76 -2.83 -3.99
N PHE A 447 -35.59 -2.18 -3.96
CA PHE A 447 -34.90 -1.76 -2.73
C PHE A 447 -34.93 -0.23 -2.62
N PRO A 448 -35.07 0.33 -1.41
CA PRO A 448 -35.15 1.78 -1.22
C PRO A 448 -33.83 2.53 -1.41
N PHE A 449 -32.72 1.82 -1.46
CA PHE A 449 -31.39 2.38 -1.68
C PHE A 449 -30.91 2.13 -3.12
N SER A 450 -29.94 2.92 -3.57
CA SER A 450 -29.35 2.78 -4.91
C SER A 450 -28.22 1.76 -4.98
N SER A 451 -27.70 1.48 -6.16
CA SER A 451 -26.65 0.50 -6.41
C SER A 451 -25.34 0.81 -5.67
N PHE A 452 -25.10 2.05 -5.26
CA PHE A 452 -23.85 2.39 -4.57
C PHE A 452 -23.75 1.78 -3.17
N VAL A 453 -24.86 1.50 -2.47
CA VAL A 453 -24.83 0.91 -1.13
C VAL A 453 -24.10 -0.42 -1.08
N PRO A 454 -24.51 -1.45 -1.84
CA PRO A 454 -23.77 -2.71 -1.88
C PRO A 454 -22.37 -2.57 -2.46
N LYS A 455 -22.15 -1.70 -3.46
CA LYS A 455 -20.83 -1.45 -4.06
C LYS A 455 -19.85 -0.83 -3.06
N VAL A 456 -20.27 0.19 -2.30
CA VAL A 456 -19.43 0.81 -1.25
C VAL A 456 -19.12 -0.18 -0.14
N TYR A 457 -20.09 -0.96 0.30
CA TYR A 457 -19.87 -1.99 1.33
C TYR A 457 -18.90 -3.06 0.87
N LYS A 458 -19.03 -3.53 -0.37
CA LYS A 458 -18.09 -4.47 -1.01
C LYS A 458 -16.69 -3.87 -1.09
N ALA A 459 -16.56 -2.62 -1.53
CA ALA A 459 -15.25 -1.94 -1.58
C ALA A 459 -14.60 -1.81 -0.20
N ILE A 460 -15.37 -1.56 0.87
CA ILE A 460 -14.84 -1.57 2.25
C ILE A 460 -14.35 -2.96 2.64
N ARG A 461 -15.08 -4.03 2.32
CA ARG A 461 -14.65 -5.41 2.59
C ARG A 461 -13.39 -5.78 1.81
N GLU A 462 -13.29 -5.39 0.55
CA GLU A 462 -12.10 -5.58 -0.27
C GLU A 462 -10.88 -4.83 0.32
N PHE A 463 -11.07 -3.60 0.80
CA PHE A 463 -10.03 -2.88 1.52
C PHE A 463 -9.56 -3.62 2.77
N ILE A 464 -10.49 -4.12 3.58
CA ILE A 464 -10.19 -4.89 4.79
C ILE A 464 -9.37 -6.13 4.43
N ALA A 465 -9.79 -6.89 3.42
CA ALA A 465 -9.10 -8.07 2.94
C ALA A 465 -7.68 -7.74 2.43
N THR A 466 -7.54 -6.69 1.62
CA THR A 466 -6.26 -6.23 1.06
C THR A 466 -5.34 -5.67 2.16
N SER A 467 -5.89 -4.94 3.12
CA SER A 467 -5.14 -4.44 4.30
C SER A 467 -4.59 -5.60 5.15
N LEU A 468 -5.36 -6.69 5.26
CA LEU A 468 -4.94 -7.89 5.98
C LEU A 468 -3.82 -8.66 5.25
N GLU A 469 -3.77 -8.66 3.91
CA GLU A 469 -2.72 -9.32 3.13
C GLU A 469 -1.31 -8.83 3.49
N PHE A 470 -1.15 -7.54 3.76
CA PHE A 470 0.15 -7.02 4.16
C PHE A 470 0.55 -7.44 5.59
N THR A 471 -0.42 -7.60 6.49
CA THR A 471 -0.15 -7.93 7.91
C THR A 471 0.13 -9.42 8.12
N GLN A 472 -0.17 -10.26 7.13
CA GLN A 472 0.14 -11.70 7.20
C GLN A 472 1.65 -11.92 7.27
N ASP A 473 2.07 -12.97 7.96
CA ASP A 473 3.47 -13.43 8.10
C ASP A 473 4.44 -12.45 8.81
N LEU A 474 3.94 -11.35 9.39
CA LEU A 474 4.79 -10.42 10.14
C LEU A 474 5.08 -10.84 11.59
N ASN A 475 4.77 -12.08 11.98
CA ASN A 475 4.92 -12.62 13.34
C ASN A 475 4.20 -11.77 14.42
N LEU A 476 3.10 -11.09 14.03
CA LEU A 476 2.27 -10.31 14.94
C LEU A 476 1.23 -11.22 15.62
N SER A 477 0.81 -10.85 16.85
CA SER A 477 -0.30 -11.54 17.50
C SER A 477 -1.63 -11.26 16.76
N ASN A 478 -2.59 -12.19 16.84
CA ASN A 478 -3.90 -12.01 16.22
C ASN A 478 -4.61 -10.73 16.72
N SER A 479 -4.41 -10.37 17.99
CA SER A 479 -4.94 -9.13 18.56
C SER A 479 -4.30 -7.89 17.96
N ASP A 480 -2.98 -7.91 17.69
CA ASP A 480 -2.29 -6.78 17.05
C ASP A 480 -2.67 -6.64 15.57
N ILE A 481 -2.88 -7.77 14.89
CA ILE A 481 -3.39 -7.79 13.49
C ILE A 481 -4.78 -7.19 13.47
N GLU A 482 -5.68 -7.64 14.35
CA GLU A 482 -7.05 -7.13 14.43
C GLU A 482 -7.10 -5.63 14.74
N ASP A 483 -6.35 -5.18 15.74
CA ASP A 483 -6.27 -3.77 16.10
C ASP A 483 -5.73 -2.91 14.94
N THR A 484 -4.74 -3.44 14.22
CA THR A 484 -4.18 -2.76 13.04
C THR A 484 -5.19 -2.66 11.90
N VAL A 485 -5.89 -3.73 11.57
CA VAL A 485 -6.91 -3.74 10.52
C VAL A 485 -8.07 -2.83 10.89
N ARG A 486 -8.49 -2.83 12.15
CA ARG A 486 -9.53 -1.90 12.66
C ARG A 486 -9.09 -0.44 12.56
N LYS A 487 -7.83 -0.13 12.89
CA LYS A 487 -7.26 1.22 12.74
C LYS A 487 -7.20 1.66 11.28
N SER A 488 -6.73 0.81 10.37
CA SER A 488 -6.68 1.12 8.94
C SER A 488 -8.10 1.30 8.36
N THR A 489 -9.06 0.48 8.76
CA THR A 489 -10.47 0.61 8.38
C THR A 489 -11.07 1.92 8.92
N ASN A 490 -10.74 2.30 10.15
CA ASN A 490 -11.15 3.60 10.69
C ASN A 490 -10.58 4.76 9.88
N MET A 491 -9.32 4.68 9.44
CA MET A 491 -8.74 5.70 8.55
C MET A 491 -9.46 5.77 7.21
N LEU A 492 -9.82 4.63 6.62
CA LEU A 492 -10.63 4.59 5.40
C LEU A 492 -11.98 5.28 5.61
N LEU A 493 -12.70 4.91 6.67
CA LEU A 493 -14.04 5.43 6.95
C LEU A 493 -14.02 6.93 7.28
N THR A 494 -13.15 7.35 8.22
CA THR A 494 -13.18 8.71 8.78
C THR A 494 -12.48 9.75 7.91
N ARG A 495 -11.53 9.35 7.06
CA ARG A 495 -10.84 10.26 6.14
C ARG A 495 -11.33 10.06 4.71
N THR A 496 -10.99 8.95 4.08
CA THR A 496 -11.19 8.76 2.64
C THR A 496 -12.67 8.74 2.24
N LEU A 497 -13.47 7.92 2.89
CA LEU A 497 -14.89 7.78 2.56
C LEU A 497 -15.69 9.01 3.03
N SER A 498 -15.36 9.53 4.21
CA SER A 498 -15.99 10.76 4.74
C SER A 498 -15.73 11.95 3.81
N ASP A 499 -14.49 12.16 3.37
CA ASP A 499 -14.14 13.26 2.47
C ASP A 499 -14.79 13.09 1.09
N SER A 500 -14.86 11.85 0.58
CA SER A 500 -15.53 11.54 -0.69
C SER A 500 -17.02 11.79 -0.63
N LEU A 501 -17.71 11.38 0.46
CA LEU A 501 -19.14 11.63 0.69
C LEU A 501 -19.41 13.12 0.89
N SER A 502 -18.60 13.83 1.67
CA SER A 502 -18.74 15.27 1.87
C SER A 502 -18.55 16.05 0.56
N SER A 503 -17.59 15.63 -0.27
CA SER A 503 -17.35 16.20 -1.60
C SER A 503 -18.54 15.95 -2.53
N LEU A 504 -19.13 14.75 -2.46
CA LEU A 504 -20.34 14.40 -3.21
C LEU A 504 -21.50 15.28 -2.77
N ILE A 505 -21.80 15.37 -1.47
CA ILE A 505 -22.92 16.13 -0.92
C ILE A 505 -22.81 17.63 -1.28
N LYS A 506 -21.59 18.18 -1.32
CA LYS A 506 -21.30 19.59 -1.66
C LYS A 506 -21.20 19.84 -3.16
N LYS A 507 -21.31 18.83 -4.02
CA LYS A 507 -21.20 18.96 -5.48
C LYS A 507 -22.28 19.91 -6.01
N LYS A 508 -21.85 20.96 -6.70
CA LYS A 508 -22.77 21.93 -7.32
C LYS A 508 -23.57 21.24 -8.43
N GLY A 509 -24.91 21.37 -8.37
CA GLY A 509 -25.80 20.82 -9.40
C GLY A 509 -26.51 19.52 -9.01
N LEU A 510 -26.34 19.00 -7.80
CA LEU A 510 -27.16 17.90 -7.31
C LEU A 510 -28.62 18.30 -7.19
N GLN A 511 -29.53 17.43 -7.65
CA GLN A 511 -30.94 17.62 -7.49
C GLN A 511 -31.40 17.21 -6.06
N LEU A 512 -32.53 17.77 -5.63
CA LEU A 512 -33.08 17.46 -4.31
C LEU A 512 -33.38 15.95 -4.15
N SER A 513 -33.89 15.29 -5.19
CA SER A 513 -34.16 13.85 -5.22
C SER A 513 -32.88 13.02 -5.02
N GLN A 514 -31.76 13.44 -5.63
CA GLN A 514 -30.47 12.77 -5.48
C GLN A 514 -29.93 12.90 -4.04
N LEU A 515 -30.07 14.08 -3.41
CA LEU A 515 -29.65 14.26 -2.01
C LEU A 515 -30.53 13.44 -1.04
N ILE A 516 -31.82 13.34 -1.31
CA ILE A 516 -32.71 12.47 -0.56
C ILE A 516 -32.23 11.02 -0.66
N GLN A 517 -31.93 10.56 -1.88
CA GLN A 517 -31.41 9.20 -2.09
C GLN A 517 -30.05 8.98 -1.41
N ILE A 518 -29.13 9.95 -1.43
CA ILE A 518 -27.85 9.88 -0.72
C ILE A 518 -28.09 9.75 0.79
N SER A 519 -29.02 10.50 1.36
CA SER A 519 -29.37 10.38 2.78
C SER A 519 -29.94 9.00 3.12
N ILE A 520 -30.80 8.44 2.27
CA ILE A 520 -31.33 7.06 2.39
C ILE A 520 -30.18 6.07 2.35
N ASN A 521 -29.31 6.17 1.35
CA ASN A 521 -28.17 5.28 1.16
C ASN A 521 -27.22 5.30 2.37
N THR A 522 -26.90 6.48 2.91
CA THR A 522 -26.05 6.60 4.11
C THR A 522 -26.67 5.98 5.35
N ASN A 523 -28.00 6.00 5.48
CA ASN A 523 -28.70 5.34 6.58
C ASN A 523 -28.56 3.81 6.52
N TYR A 524 -28.64 3.20 5.33
CA TYR A 524 -28.42 1.76 5.18
C TYR A 524 -26.96 1.37 5.38
N LEU A 525 -25.99 2.20 4.95
CA LEU A 525 -24.57 1.99 5.23
C LEU A 525 -24.23 2.15 6.72
N GLU A 526 -24.92 3.07 7.44
CA GLU A 526 -24.74 3.22 8.89
C GLU A 526 -25.05 1.90 9.61
N GLU A 527 -26.17 1.24 9.28
CA GLU A 527 -26.53 -0.04 9.88
C GLU A 527 -25.61 -1.16 9.41
N ALA A 528 -25.33 -1.26 8.09
CA ALA A 528 -24.44 -2.27 7.55
C ALA A 528 -23.02 -2.21 8.15
N SER A 529 -22.56 -0.99 8.51
CA SER A 529 -21.22 -0.81 9.09
C SER A 529 -21.00 -1.53 10.41
N THR A 530 -22.07 -1.85 11.15
CA THR A 530 -21.97 -2.58 12.41
C THR A 530 -21.51 -4.04 12.21
N TYR A 531 -21.78 -4.62 11.05
CA TYR A 531 -21.38 -5.99 10.70
C TYR A 531 -19.92 -6.09 10.24
N LEU A 532 -19.25 -4.97 9.96
CA LEU A 532 -17.84 -4.97 9.58
C LEU A 532 -16.92 -5.42 10.74
N GLU A 533 -17.29 -5.16 12.00
CA GLU A 533 -16.51 -5.62 13.15
C GLU A 533 -16.53 -7.15 13.24
N ILE A 534 -17.70 -7.75 13.05
CA ILE A 534 -17.86 -9.21 13.02
C ILE A 534 -17.06 -9.77 11.85
N TYR A 535 -17.17 -9.16 10.67
CA TYR A 535 -16.43 -9.60 9.48
C TYR A 535 -14.90 -9.59 9.69
N ILE A 536 -14.34 -8.55 10.32
CA ILE A 536 -12.91 -8.48 10.62
C ILE A 536 -12.50 -9.62 11.56
N SER A 537 -13.26 -9.84 12.64
CA SER A 537 -12.98 -10.89 13.61
C SER A 537 -13.05 -12.28 12.96
N ASP A 538 -14.09 -12.55 12.18
CA ASP A 538 -14.27 -13.82 11.47
C ASP A 538 -13.17 -14.07 10.43
N LEU A 539 -12.75 -13.04 9.71
CA LEU A 539 -11.71 -13.14 8.68
C LEU A 539 -10.35 -13.51 9.30
N ILE A 540 -10.05 -13.02 10.50
CA ILE A 540 -8.82 -13.33 11.23
C ILE A 540 -8.89 -14.71 11.86
N HIS A 541 -10.02 -15.08 12.51
CA HIS A 541 -10.18 -16.38 13.16
C HIS A 541 -10.26 -17.53 12.16
N ASN A 542 -10.97 -17.39 11.06
CA ASN A 542 -11.07 -18.42 10.03
C ASN A 542 -9.73 -18.72 9.34
N LYS A 543 -8.86 -17.72 9.19
CA LYS A 543 -7.50 -17.92 8.62
C LYS A 543 -6.59 -18.67 9.59
N THR A 544 -6.70 -18.45 10.89
CA THR A 544 -5.91 -19.20 11.90
C THR A 544 -6.29 -20.67 11.96
N VAL A 545 -7.57 -21.01 11.76
CA VAL A 545 -8.02 -22.41 11.69
C VAL A 545 -7.46 -23.11 10.44
N THR A 546 -7.31 -22.40 9.30
CA THR A 546 -6.71 -22.98 8.09
C THR A 546 -5.19 -23.14 8.18
N GLN A 547 -4.49 -22.30 8.91
CA GLN A 547 -3.04 -22.46 9.16
C GLN A 547 -2.73 -23.56 10.17
N SER A 548 -3.48 -23.66 11.26
CA SER A 548 -3.29 -24.71 12.26
C SER A 548 -3.76 -26.10 11.81
N SER A 549 -4.67 -26.20 10.83
CA SER A 549 -5.15 -27.47 10.29
C SER A 549 -4.28 -28.06 9.18
N MET A 550 -3.30 -27.33 8.66
CA MET A 550 -2.29 -27.89 7.73
C MET A 550 -1.16 -28.62 8.45
N GLU A 551 -0.96 -28.40 9.75
CA GLU A 551 0.00 -29.16 10.57
C GLU A 551 -0.58 -30.44 11.18
N ALA A 552 -1.91 -30.65 11.18
CA ALA A 552 -2.58 -31.81 11.72
C ALA A 552 -3.40 -32.56 10.66
N LEU A 553 -2.78 -33.57 10.05
CA LEU A 553 -3.38 -34.80 9.50
C LEU A 553 -4.65 -34.74 8.64
N ALA A 554 -4.48 -35.23 7.43
CA ALA A 554 -5.48 -35.71 6.49
C ALA A 554 -6.57 -36.62 7.20
N VAL A 555 -7.77 -36.06 7.36
CA VAL A 555 -8.99 -36.84 7.61
C VAL A 555 -10.08 -36.31 6.66
N PRO A 556 -10.81 -37.19 5.92
CA PRO A 556 -11.73 -36.76 4.89
C PRO A 556 -12.99 -36.11 5.49
N ARG A 557 -13.30 -34.90 5.03
CA ARG A 557 -14.51 -34.13 5.39
C ARG A 557 -15.74 -34.81 4.82
N LYS A 558 -16.57 -35.37 5.69
CA LYS A 558 -17.98 -35.70 5.39
C LYS A 558 -18.79 -34.41 5.37
N ALA A 559 -19.65 -34.29 4.37
CA ALA A 559 -20.57 -33.21 4.15
C ALA A 559 -21.35 -32.81 5.42
N PHE A 560 -21.32 -31.57 5.83
CA PHE A 560 -22.16 -30.97 6.86
C PHE A 560 -23.48 -30.52 6.22
N ASN A 561 -24.54 -31.27 6.49
CA ASN A 561 -25.92 -30.87 6.24
C ASN A 561 -26.36 -29.91 7.35
N GLY A 562 -27.00 -28.81 6.93
CA GLY A 562 -27.48 -27.77 7.82
C GLY A 562 -28.40 -28.23 8.91
N LYS A 563 -28.12 -27.81 10.12
CA LYS A 563 -28.98 -27.49 11.25
C LYS A 563 -28.11 -27.23 12.46
N ASP A 564 -27.64 -26.00 12.67
CA ASP A 564 -27.27 -25.52 14.00
C ASP A 564 -27.25 -23.99 14.01
N GLN A 565 -28.46 -23.41 14.01
CA GLN A 565 -28.70 -22.02 14.34
C GLN A 565 -28.48 -21.67 15.82
N SER A 566 -28.19 -22.67 16.66
CA SER A 566 -27.96 -22.46 18.09
C SER A 566 -26.51 -22.05 18.44
N TYR A 567 -25.55 -22.31 17.53
CA TYR A 567 -24.13 -22.00 17.80
C TYR A 567 -23.78 -20.51 17.62
N ILE A 568 -24.48 -19.80 16.72
CA ILE A 568 -24.26 -18.39 16.46
C ILE A 568 -24.79 -17.50 17.61
N LYS A 569 -25.85 -17.94 18.30
CA LYS A 569 -26.39 -17.24 19.48
C LYS A 569 -25.51 -17.34 20.74
N SER A 570 -24.68 -18.37 20.87
CA SER A 570 -23.83 -18.56 22.04
C SER A 570 -22.50 -17.79 21.96
N ILE A 571 -22.05 -17.45 20.76
CA ILE A 571 -20.84 -16.63 20.56
C ILE A 571 -21.12 -15.12 20.78
N SER A 572 -22.36 -14.70 20.54
CA SER A 572 -22.79 -13.29 20.69
C SER A 572 -22.99 -12.85 22.17
N MET A 573 -23.04 -13.79 23.12
CA MET A 573 -23.33 -13.43 24.53
C MET A 573 -22.13 -13.54 25.48
N ASN A 574 -20.97 -14.07 25.06
CA ASN A 574 -19.83 -14.31 25.99
C ASN A 574 -18.51 -13.63 25.60
N ASN A 575 -18.50 -12.80 24.56
CA ASN A 575 -17.33 -11.95 24.30
C ASN A 575 -17.65 -10.51 24.73
N GLU A 576 -17.38 -10.20 26.01
CA GLU A 576 -17.02 -8.82 26.31
C GLU A 576 -15.83 -8.45 25.40
N PRO A 577 -15.93 -7.40 24.57
CA PRO A 577 -14.84 -7.01 23.72
C PRO A 577 -13.64 -6.71 24.63
N SER A 578 -12.53 -7.39 24.40
CA SER A 578 -11.28 -7.10 25.08
C SER A 578 -11.09 -5.59 25.03
N SER A 579 -10.97 -4.95 26.16
CA SER A 579 -11.03 -3.50 26.37
C SER A 579 -9.94 -2.69 25.64
N HIS A 580 -9.10 -3.36 24.83
CA HIS A 580 -7.95 -2.80 24.13
C HIS A 580 -8.09 -2.67 22.61
N LEU A 581 -9.12 -3.29 22.00
CA LEU A 581 -9.30 -3.21 20.54
C LEU A 581 -9.99 -1.91 20.12
N ALA A 582 -9.50 -1.29 19.04
CA ALA A 582 -10.12 -0.12 18.47
C ALA A 582 -11.53 -0.45 17.95
N ARG A 583 -12.55 0.33 18.36
CA ARG A 583 -13.91 0.23 17.80
C ARG A 583 -13.99 0.90 16.44
N LEU A 584 -14.80 0.36 15.55
CA LEU A 584 -15.04 0.99 14.27
C LEU A 584 -15.91 2.24 14.42
N GLN A 585 -15.50 3.31 13.74
CA GLN A 585 -16.18 4.61 13.75
C GLN A 585 -17.13 4.78 12.55
N GLY A 586 -17.46 3.68 11.85
CA GLY A 586 -18.33 3.70 10.67
C GLY A 586 -19.69 4.30 10.98
N ARG A 587 -20.34 3.87 12.06
CA ARG A 587 -21.64 4.39 12.45
C ARG A 587 -21.64 5.89 12.67
N THR A 588 -20.70 6.43 13.42
CA THR A 588 -20.61 7.88 13.71
C THR A 588 -20.27 8.68 12.45
N MET A 589 -19.43 8.14 11.57
CA MET A 589 -19.07 8.76 10.30
C MET A 589 -20.29 8.85 9.36
N PHE A 590 -21.01 7.74 9.15
CA PHE A 590 -22.21 7.75 8.30
C PHE A 590 -23.32 8.62 8.88
N GLN A 591 -23.47 8.65 10.20
CA GLN A 591 -24.39 9.55 10.86
C GLN A 591 -24.02 11.03 10.62
N GLY A 592 -22.72 11.35 10.66
CA GLY A 592 -22.22 12.69 10.31
C GLY A 592 -22.50 13.06 8.86
N ALA A 593 -22.18 12.15 7.91
CA ALA A 593 -22.47 12.36 6.47
C ALA A 593 -23.98 12.52 6.20
N ARG A 594 -24.81 11.72 6.87
CA ARG A 594 -26.28 11.87 6.79
C ARG A 594 -26.71 13.24 7.29
N SER A 595 -26.24 13.69 8.45
CA SER A 595 -26.57 15.02 8.98
C SER A 595 -26.15 16.15 8.03
N GLU A 596 -25.02 16.00 7.35
CA GLU A 596 -24.57 16.95 6.33
C GLU A 596 -25.48 16.94 5.10
N ALA A 597 -25.88 15.75 4.62
CA ALA A 597 -26.86 15.60 3.52
C ALA A 597 -28.22 16.21 3.90
N GLU A 598 -28.70 15.96 5.12
CA GLU A 598 -29.93 16.54 5.66
C GLU A 598 -29.88 18.08 5.67
N ALA A 599 -28.78 18.66 6.13
CA ALA A 599 -28.60 20.11 6.11
C ALA A 599 -28.62 20.69 4.68
N GLN A 600 -28.03 19.97 3.72
CA GLN A 600 -28.08 20.35 2.30
C GLN A 600 -29.48 20.18 1.71
N ILE A 601 -30.24 19.15 2.08
CA ILE A 601 -31.65 18.98 1.68
C ILE A 601 -32.47 20.20 2.13
N TYR A 602 -32.32 20.64 3.39
CA TYR A 602 -33.02 21.82 3.89
C TYR A 602 -32.62 23.08 3.13
N THR A 603 -31.33 23.28 2.89
CA THR A 603 -30.80 24.42 2.14
C THR A 603 -31.36 24.46 0.70
N LEU A 604 -31.30 23.31 0.01
CA LEU A 604 -31.77 23.22 -1.37
C LEU A 604 -33.31 23.35 -1.48
N MET A 605 -34.03 22.83 -0.49
CA MET A 605 -35.46 22.97 -0.41
C MET A 605 -35.84 24.43 -0.21
N HIS A 606 -35.17 25.16 0.69
CA HIS A 606 -35.36 26.60 0.86
C HIS A 606 -35.05 27.37 -0.43
N PHE A 607 -33.95 27.03 -1.10
CA PHE A 607 -33.57 27.62 -2.39
C PHE A 607 -34.67 27.37 -3.47
N LYS A 608 -35.19 26.15 -3.55
CA LYS A 608 -36.31 25.86 -4.47
C LYS A 608 -37.58 26.61 -4.13
N ILE A 609 -37.90 26.73 -2.87
CA ILE A 609 -39.04 27.57 -2.41
C ILE A 609 -38.79 29.02 -2.85
N ASP A 610 -37.57 29.55 -2.70
CA ASP A 610 -37.24 30.92 -3.13
C ASP A 610 -37.35 31.11 -4.65
N GLU A 611 -37.02 30.08 -5.44
CA GLU A 611 -37.25 30.12 -6.91
C GLU A 611 -38.73 30.33 -7.25
N PHE A 612 -39.64 29.62 -6.58
CA PHE A 612 -41.09 29.81 -6.76
C PHE A 612 -41.56 31.21 -6.32
N PHE A 613 -41.03 31.70 -5.19
CA PHE A 613 -41.30 33.08 -4.76
C PHE A 613 -40.68 34.12 -5.69
N GLY A 614 -39.56 33.83 -6.38
CA GLY A 614 -38.95 34.70 -7.38
C GLY A 614 -39.79 34.85 -8.67
N ILE A 615 -40.67 33.88 -8.96
CA ILE A 615 -41.61 33.92 -10.10
C ILE A 615 -42.90 34.61 -9.66
N ALA A 616 -43.14 34.77 -8.34
CA ALA A 616 -44.34 35.41 -7.82
C ALA A 616 -44.47 36.85 -8.34
N ASN A 617 -45.54 37.10 -9.09
CA ASN A 617 -45.86 38.45 -9.59
C ASN A 617 -47.15 38.91 -8.96
N TYR A 618 -47.08 39.44 -7.75
CA TYR A 618 -48.25 39.98 -7.02
C TYR A 618 -48.63 41.35 -7.53
N ASN A 619 -49.93 41.50 -7.89
CA ASN A 619 -50.49 42.81 -8.06
C ASN A 619 -51.00 43.34 -6.70
N TYR A 620 -50.18 44.11 -6.01
CA TYR A 620 -50.50 44.66 -4.68
C TYR A 620 -51.70 45.61 -4.65
N LEU A 621 -52.13 46.13 -5.81
CA LEU A 621 -53.28 47.05 -5.97
C LEU A 621 -54.49 46.37 -6.68
N LEU A 622 -54.58 45.06 -6.60
CA LEU A 622 -55.70 44.28 -7.17
C LEU A 622 -57.04 44.77 -6.69
N THR A 623 -57.96 44.99 -7.57
CA THR A 623 -59.31 45.47 -7.19
C THR A 623 -60.12 44.37 -6.60
N ASP A 624 -60.17 43.21 -7.24
CA ASP A 624 -60.94 42.06 -6.82
C ASP A 624 -60.16 40.79 -6.97
N SER A 625 -60.28 39.85 -6.05
CA SER A 625 -59.57 38.56 -6.14
C SER A 625 -60.11 37.71 -7.29
N PRO A 626 -59.29 37.01 -8.08
CA PRO A 626 -59.73 36.08 -9.11
C PRO A 626 -60.41 34.81 -8.59
N GLY A 627 -60.58 34.65 -7.28
CA GLY A 627 -61.28 33.51 -6.66
C GLY A 627 -60.46 32.18 -6.70
N LYS A 628 -59.20 32.20 -7.19
CA LYS A 628 -58.27 31.03 -7.22
C LYS A 628 -56.94 31.45 -6.62
N ALA A 629 -56.28 30.48 -6.01
CA ALA A 629 -54.89 30.69 -5.52
C ALA A 629 -53.94 30.99 -6.67
N SER A 630 -52.86 31.69 -6.39
CA SER A 630 -51.80 32.05 -7.33
C SER A 630 -51.19 30.80 -7.93
N SER A 631 -50.89 30.84 -9.24
CA SER A 631 -50.34 29.67 -9.95
C SER A 631 -49.04 29.16 -9.34
N TYR A 632 -48.13 30.09 -8.93
CA TYR A 632 -46.87 29.73 -8.33
C TYR A 632 -47.04 28.98 -6.98
N ILE A 633 -48.09 29.29 -6.19
CA ILE A 633 -48.41 28.55 -4.95
C ILE A 633 -48.94 27.15 -5.27
N LEU A 634 -49.78 27.01 -6.29
CA LEU A 634 -50.27 25.69 -6.72
C LEU A 634 -49.11 24.81 -7.21
N ASP A 635 -48.18 25.37 -8.00
CA ASP A 635 -47.02 24.69 -8.50
C ASP A 635 -46.05 24.34 -7.35
N LEU A 636 -45.85 25.25 -6.39
CA LEU A 636 -45.07 25.00 -5.17
C LEU A 636 -45.66 23.85 -4.34
N MET A 637 -46.99 23.83 -4.15
CA MET A 637 -47.63 22.75 -3.38
C MET A 637 -47.54 21.41 -4.10
N ALA A 638 -47.66 21.37 -5.43
CA ALA A 638 -47.49 20.17 -6.24
C ALA A 638 -46.04 19.66 -6.14
N PHE A 639 -45.07 20.56 -6.26
CA PHE A 639 -43.63 20.24 -6.08
C PHE A 639 -43.35 19.65 -4.69
N LEU A 640 -43.83 20.27 -3.63
CA LEU A 640 -43.63 19.78 -2.26
C LEU A 640 -44.32 18.43 -2.02
N THR A 641 -45.52 18.20 -2.55
CA THR A 641 -46.20 16.91 -2.45
C THR A 641 -45.37 15.81 -3.07
N SER A 642 -44.89 16.01 -4.31
CA SER A 642 -44.02 15.04 -4.99
C SER A 642 -42.68 14.82 -4.25
N THR A 643 -42.09 15.90 -3.69
CA THR A 643 -40.84 15.82 -2.93
C THR A 643 -41.03 15.02 -1.64
N PHE A 644 -42.10 15.22 -0.92
CA PHE A 644 -42.34 14.49 0.33
C PHE A 644 -42.80 13.04 0.12
N GLU A 645 -43.38 12.71 -1.02
CA GLU A 645 -43.57 11.31 -1.45
C GLU A 645 -42.23 10.59 -1.56
N ALA A 646 -41.21 11.22 -2.15
CA ALA A 646 -39.84 10.68 -2.21
C ALA A 646 -39.17 10.58 -0.82
N CYS A 647 -39.53 11.49 0.11
CA CYS A 647 -39.00 11.49 1.49
C CYS A 647 -39.55 10.36 2.37
N THR A 648 -40.56 9.59 1.92
CA THR A 648 -41.17 8.51 2.73
C THR A 648 -40.18 7.40 3.12
N ASN A 649 -39.12 7.24 2.36
CA ASN A 649 -38.06 6.28 2.61
C ASN A 649 -36.92 6.81 3.54
N LEU A 650 -36.97 8.08 3.91
CA LEU A 650 -36.05 8.66 4.89
C LEU A 650 -36.39 8.21 6.31
N PRO A 651 -35.45 8.27 7.25
CA PRO A 651 -35.75 8.12 8.66
C PRO A 651 -36.85 9.09 9.08
N LYS A 652 -37.87 8.58 9.78
CA LYS A 652 -39.09 9.29 10.14
C LYS A 652 -38.85 10.70 10.70
N LYS A 653 -37.92 10.85 11.64
CA LYS A 653 -37.55 12.15 12.23
C LYS A 653 -37.04 13.14 11.21
N VAL A 654 -36.24 12.69 10.24
CA VAL A 654 -35.64 13.55 9.20
C VAL A 654 -36.69 14.06 8.26
N ALA A 655 -37.57 13.16 7.76
CA ALA A 655 -38.68 13.51 6.89
C ALA A 655 -39.64 14.51 7.57
N GLN A 656 -39.97 14.29 8.86
CA GLN A 656 -40.78 15.20 9.66
C GLN A 656 -40.11 16.55 9.83
N THR A 657 -38.85 16.62 10.14
CA THR A 657 -38.08 17.87 10.29
C THR A 657 -38.00 18.64 8.98
N ALA A 658 -37.80 17.95 7.84
CA ALA A 658 -37.78 18.56 6.50
C ALA A 658 -39.11 19.23 6.17
N CYS A 659 -40.22 18.51 6.40
CA CYS A 659 -41.57 19.02 6.15
C CYS A 659 -41.90 20.24 7.03
N LEU A 660 -41.58 20.16 8.33
CA LEU A 660 -41.81 21.27 9.28
C LEU A 660 -40.93 22.48 8.91
N SER A 661 -39.66 22.25 8.49
CA SER A 661 -38.76 23.33 8.05
C SER A 661 -39.28 24.03 6.80
N ALA A 662 -39.77 23.26 5.81
CA ALA A 662 -40.35 23.82 4.60
C ALA A 662 -41.62 24.66 4.90
N CYS A 663 -42.54 24.14 5.72
CA CYS A 663 -43.71 24.86 6.12
C CYS A 663 -43.39 26.17 6.85
N LYS A 664 -42.44 26.14 7.80
CA LYS A 664 -41.99 27.35 8.52
C LYS A 664 -41.34 28.35 7.57
N TYR A 665 -40.52 27.86 6.62
CA TYR A 665 -39.84 28.72 5.66
C TYR A 665 -40.87 29.42 4.74
N ILE A 666 -41.84 28.68 4.22
CA ILE A 666 -42.94 29.24 3.40
C ILE A 666 -43.71 30.29 4.19
N ALA A 667 -44.06 30.00 5.45
CA ALA A 667 -44.77 30.95 6.30
C ALA A 667 -43.95 32.25 6.48
N ASN A 668 -42.64 32.14 6.73
CA ASN A 668 -41.74 33.31 6.84
C ASN A 668 -41.66 34.09 5.51
N ARG A 669 -41.55 33.39 4.38
CA ARG A 669 -41.51 34.05 3.05
C ARG A 669 -42.82 34.78 2.74
N LEU A 670 -43.94 34.14 3.03
CA LEU A 670 -45.28 34.78 2.88
C LEU A 670 -45.41 36.00 3.80
N LEU A 671 -44.94 35.92 5.05
CA LEU A 671 -44.93 37.06 5.96
C LEU A 671 -44.07 38.19 5.39
N ASN A 672 -42.89 37.89 4.85
CA ASN A 672 -42.02 38.88 4.24
C ASN A 672 -42.71 39.58 3.03
N VAL A 673 -43.47 38.87 2.21
CA VAL A 673 -44.26 39.49 1.12
C VAL A 673 -45.23 40.55 1.63
N LEU A 674 -45.82 40.33 2.84
CA LEU A 674 -46.72 41.31 3.45
C LEU A 674 -45.99 42.54 4.02
N ILE A 675 -44.81 42.31 4.65
CA ILE A 675 -44.09 43.39 5.36
C ILE A 675 -43.00 44.06 4.53
N ASP A 676 -42.79 43.62 3.26
CA ASP A 676 -41.74 44.11 2.37
C ASP A 676 -41.74 45.65 2.27
N ASP A 677 -40.61 46.29 2.61
CA ASP A 677 -40.47 47.75 2.62
C ASP A 677 -40.59 48.40 1.23
N ASP A 678 -40.32 47.63 0.15
CA ASP A 678 -40.47 48.08 -1.23
C ASP A 678 -41.94 48.22 -1.62
N VAL A 679 -42.85 47.56 -0.92
CA VAL A 679 -44.30 47.61 -1.14
C VAL A 679 -44.90 48.70 -0.26
N LYS A 680 -45.12 49.84 -0.80
CA LYS A 680 -45.69 51.03 -0.05
C LYS A 680 -47.18 51.00 0.16
N SER A 681 -47.92 50.24 -0.64
CA SER A 681 -49.41 50.21 -0.56
C SER A 681 -49.98 48.88 -0.99
N ILE A 682 -50.96 48.37 -0.28
CA ILE A 682 -51.69 47.13 -0.57
C ILE A 682 -53.21 47.40 -0.63
N SER A 683 -53.88 46.58 -1.40
CA SER A 683 -55.35 46.67 -1.54
C SER A 683 -56.04 45.53 -0.83
N ASN A 684 -57.38 45.69 -0.58
CA ASN A 684 -58.18 44.64 -0.01
C ASN A 684 -58.30 43.41 -0.95
N GLY A 685 -58.31 43.63 -2.28
CA GLY A 685 -58.34 42.54 -3.27
C GLY A 685 -57.04 41.70 -3.21
N PHE A 686 -55.90 42.37 -2.95
CA PHE A 686 -54.67 41.68 -2.73
C PHE A 686 -54.69 40.81 -1.45
N LEU A 687 -55.17 41.33 -0.35
CA LEU A 687 -55.29 40.55 0.90
C LEU A 687 -56.21 39.33 0.73
N GLN A 688 -57.29 39.45 -0.04
CA GLN A 688 -58.18 38.31 -0.39
C GLN A 688 -57.47 37.28 -1.21
N GLN A 689 -56.68 37.70 -2.23
CA GLN A 689 -55.86 36.80 -3.02
C GLN A 689 -54.80 36.09 -2.13
N PHE A 690 -54.10 36.82 -1.26
CA PHE A 690 -53.15 36.29 -0.33
C PHE A 690 -53.77 35.29 0.66
N ASN A 691 -55.00 35.53 1.09
CA ASN A 691 -55.70 34.59 1.94
C ASN A 691 -56.03 33.27 1.21
N LEU A 692 -56.36 33.30 -0.09
CA LEU A 692 -56.52 32.09 -0.90
C LEU A 692 -55.20 31.31 -1.02
N ASP A 693 -54.08 32.02 -1.21
CA ASP A 693 -52.73 31.42 -1.26
C ASP A 693 -52.37 30.77 0.09
N LEU A 694 -52.65 31.44 1.21
CA LEU A 694 -52.46 30.89 2.56
C LEU A 694 -53.32 29.65 2.82
N MET A 695 -54.63 29.67 2.35
CA MET A 695 -55.53 28.51 2.45
C MET A 695 -54.95 27.27 1.76
N GLN A 696 -54.34 27.43 0.58
CA GLN A 696 -53.69 26.32 -0.11
C GLN A 696 -52.52 25.75 0.68
N CYS A 697 -51.69 26.61 1.32
CA CYS A 697 -50.61 26.16 2.17
C CYS A 697 -51.11 25.39 3.40
N GLU A 698 -52.24 25.88 4.00
CA GLU A 698 -52.88 25.20 5.13
C GLU A 698 -53.53 23.87 4.73
N MET A 699 -54.13 23.77 3.51
CA MET A 699 -54.67 22.53 2.98
C MET A 699 -53.52 21.49 2.79
N PHE A 700 -52.40 21.93 2.25
CA PHE A 700 -51.20 21.09 2.16
C PHE A 700 -50.72 20.61 3.54
N ALA A 701 -50.62 21.50 4.53
CA ALA A 701 -50.27 21.16 5.90
C ALA A 701 -51.27 20.20 6.58
N SER A 702 -52.55 20.28 6.21
CA SER A 702 -53.63 19.40 6.69
C SER A 702 -53.65 18.04 6.02
N SER A 703 -53.10 17.90 4.77
CA SER A 703 -53.05 16.65 4.04
C SER A 703 -52.07 15.64 4.62
N ALA A 704 -51.27 16.05 5.63
CA ALA A 704 -50.22 15.23 6.29
C ALA A 704 -49.38 14.46 5.26
N PRO A 705 -48.54 15.16 4.46
CA PRO A 705 -47.79 14.56 3.35
C PRO A 705 -46.81 13.49 3.79
N ILE A 706 -46.54 13.43 5.08
CA ILE A 706 -45.71 12.41 5.75
C ILE A 706 -46.52 11.73 6.85
N LYS A 707 -46.45 10.41 6.92
CA LYS A 707 -47.17 9.60 7.94
C LYS A 707 -46.69 9.93 9.36
N ASP A 708 -47.57 9.75 10.33
CA ASP A 708 -47.31 9.85 11.76
C ASP A 708 -46.91 11.25 12.29
N PHE A 709 -47.36 12.32 11.62
CA PHE A 709 -47.43 13.64 12.27
C PHE A 709 -48.59 13.68 13.25
N GLU A 710 -48.40 14.32 14.41
CA GLU A 710 -49.50 14.68 15.28
C GLU A 710 -50.39 15.69 14.54
N GLU A 711 -51.69 15.45 14.57
CA GLU A 711 -52.66 16.31 13.89
C GLU A 711 -52.47 17.79 14.30
N GLY A 712 -52.39 18.68 13.32
CA GLY A 712 -52.25 20.12 13.54
C GLY A 712 -50.80 20.63 13.68
N THR A 713 -49.77 19.77 13.81
CA THR A 713 -48.37 20.22 14.04
C THR A 713 -47.87 21.10 12.90
N LEU A 714 -48.14 20.76 11.64
CA LEU A 714 -47.70 21.53 10.47
C LEU A 714 -48.49 22.83 10.33
N GLN A 715 -49.78 22.81 10.67
CA GLN A 715 -50.66 23.97 10.62
C GLN A 715 -50.22 25.08 11.58
N VAL A 716 -49.58 24.70 12.70
CA VAL A 716 -49.01 25.67 13.67
C VAL A 716 -48.01 26.62 13.00
N SER A 717 -47.34 26.20 11.93
CA SER A 717 -46.40 27.05 11.20
C SER A 717 -47.07 28.24 10.51
N PHE A 718 -48.33 28.12 10.12
CA PHE A 718 -49.11 29.18 9.44
C PHE A 718 -49.99 29.97 10.40
N THR A 719 -50.00 29.64 11.68
CA THR A 719 -50.89 30.23 12.67
C THR A 719 -50.76 31.76 12.77
N GLU A 720 -49.56 32.30 12.68
CA GLU A 720 -49.28 33.75 12.72
C GLU A 720 -49.96 34.43 11.51
N LEU A 721 -49.70 33.92 10.32
CA LEU A 721 -50.33 34.44 9.09
C LEU A 721 -51.87 34.33 9.15
N ARG A 722 -52.41 33.20 9.63
CA ARG A 722 -53.84 33.01 9.81
C ARG A 722 -54.43 34.02 10.77
N GLN A 723 -53.79 34.25 11.92
CA GLN A 723 -54.25 35.26 12.88
C GLN A 723 -54.19 36.68 12.31
N ILE A 724 -53.17 37.00 11.51
CA ILE A 724 -53.05 38.27 10.79
C ILE A 724 -54.21 38.38 9.77
N MET A 725 -54.48 37.36 8.95
CA MET A 725 -55.55 37.40 7.98
C MET A 725 -56.96 37.50 8.67
N ASP A 726 -57.14 36.73 9.74
CA ASP A 726 -58.42 36.81 10.54
C ASP A 726 -58.63 38.20 11.18
N LEU A 727 -57.54 38.91 11.53
CA LEU A 727 -57.57 40.25 12.08
C LEU A 727 -57.96 41.29 11.02
N PHE A 728 -57.49 41.15 9.78
CA PHE A 728 -57.69 42.16 8.71
C PHE A 728 -58.89 41.89 7.83
N ILE A 729 -59.24 40.62 7.55
CA ILE A 729 -60.35 40.25 6.64
C ILE A 729 -61.60 39.85 7.42
N GLY A 730 -61.44 39.49 8.71
CA GLY A 730 -62.53 38.94 9.55
C GLY A 730 -62.76 37.43 9.30
N LYS A 731 -63.49 36.79 10.22
CA LYS A 731 -63.77 35.34 10.07
C LYS A 731 -64.82 35.13 8.96
N ASN A 732 -64.41 34.59 7.84
CA ASN A 732 -65.34 33.98 6.89
C ASN A 732 -66.00 32.74 7.51
N LYS A 733 -67.15 32.82 8.09
CA LYS A 733 -67.98 31.67 8.40
C LYS A 733 -68.54 31.17 7.06
N SER A 734 -68.14 30.01 6.63
CA SER A 734 -68.59 29.20 5.48
C SER A 734 -68.26 29.65 4.05
N LEU A 735 -67.07 29.25 3.62
CA LEU A 735 -66.75 29.06 2.18
C LEU A 735 -67.14 27.65 1.65
N TRP A 736 -67.91 26.88 2.40
CA TRP A 736 -68.36 25.51 2.01
C TRP A 736 -69.83 25.42 1.69
N SER A 737 -70.59 26.52 1.49
CA SER A 737 -71.93 26.48 0.94
C SER A 737 -71.87 26.86 -0.55
N ASN A 738 -72.30 25.94 -1.41
CA ASN A 738 -72.45 26.12 -2.85
C ASN A 738 -73.57 27.11 -3.23
N ASP A 739 -73.91 28.11 -2.44
CA ASP A 739 -74.98 29.05 -2.69
C ASP A 739 -74.36 30.40 -3.13
N PRO A 740 -74.49 30.78 -4.43
CA PRO A 740 -73.85 32.00 -4.96
C PRO A 740 -74.54 33.29 -4.44
N LEU A 741 -75.68 33.21 -3.73
CA LEU A 741 -76.36 34.34 -3.14
C LEU A 741 -75.91 34.71 -1.73
N LEU A 742 -75.13 33.85 -1.07
CA LEU A 742 -74.59 34.10 0.28
C LEU A 742 -73.19 34.75 0.25
N THR A 743 -72.54 34.95 -0.91
CA THR A 743 -71.27 35.61 -1.07
C THR A 743 -71.31 37.12 -0.83
N LEU A 744 -72.44 37.68 -0.60
CA LEU A 744 -72.70 39.11 -0.28
C LEU A 744 -72.94 39.38 1.20
N VAL A 745 -72.47 38.56 2.10
CA VAL A 745 -72.37 38.86 3.51
C VAL A 745 -71.22 39.77 3.79
N LEU A 746 -71.53 41.05 3.91
CA LEU A 746 -70.66 42.13 4.37
C LEU A 746 -69.51 41.62 5.21
N LEU A 747 -68.32 41.63 4.60
CA LEU A 747 -67.03 41.58 5.29
C LEU A 747 -67.10 42.72 6.34
N THR A 748 -67.34 42.39 7.64
CA THR A 748 -67.22 43.34 8.73
C THR A 748 -65.71 43.55 8.96
N GLU A 749 -65.13 44.36 8.06
CA GLU A 749 -63.74 44.77 8.17
C GLU A 749 -63.54 45.37 9.56
N PHE A 750 -62.45 44.87 10.25
CA PHE A 750 -62.02 45.37 11.55
C PHE A 750 -62.76 44.92 12.83
N ASP A 751 -63.66 43.94 12.84
CA ASP A 751 -64.29 43.42 14.06
C ASP A 751 -63.34 42.66 15.03
N GLY A 752 -62.25 42.19 14.59
CA GLY A 752 -61.23 41.49 15.41
C GLY A 752 -60.33 42.40 16.27
N TRP A 753 -60.24 43.71 15.94
CA TRP A 753 -59.35 44.63 16.62
C TRP A 753 -59.71 44.93 18.08
N PRO A 754 -60.97 45.09 18.49
CA PRO A 754 -61.30 45.25 19.88
C PRO A 754 -60.83 44.05 20.72
N THR A 755 -61.03 42.83 20.20
CA THR A 755 -60.64 41.62 20.89
C THR A 755 -59.09 41.54 20.96
N TYR A 756 -58.38 41.90 19.89
CA TYR A 756 -56.92 41.95 19.88
C TYR A 756 -56.36 42.86 20.99
N PHE A 757 -56.94 44.08 21.14
CA PHE A 757 -56.45 45.01 22.18
C PHE A 757 -56.85 44.57 23.58
N ALA A 758 -57.99 43.86 23.76
CA ALA A 758 -58.52 43.45 25.11
C ALA A 758 -57.73 42.21 25.61
N GLU A 759 -57.20 41.40 24.71
CA GLU A 759 -56.50 40.14 24.99
C GLU A 759 -54.95 40.25 24.85
N PHE A 760 -54.45 41.41 24.43
CA PHE A 760 -53.04 41.61 24.22
C PHE A 760 -52.22 41.35 25.51
N GLY A 761 -51.22 40.50 25.45
CA GLY A 761 -50.37 40.09 26.59
C GLY A 761 -50.98 39.00 27.49
N LYS A 762 -52.14 38.43 27.16
CA LYS A 762 -52.73 37.30 27.88
C LYS A 762 -52.34 35.98 27.13
N ASN A 763 -52.03 34.92 27.89
CA ASN A 763 -51.64 33.62 27.35
C ASN A 763 -52.76 32.90 26.56
N GLU A 764 -54.04 33.29 26.79
CA GLU A 764 -55.21 32.72 26.11
C GLU A 764 -55.75 33.61 24.96
N SER A 765 -54.92 34.57 24.51
CA SER A 765 -55.29 35.47 23.42
C SER A 765 -55.47 34.71 22.09
N ARG A 766 -56.54 34.97 21.40
CA ARG A 766 -56.84 34.47 20.07
C ARG A 766 -55.81 34.92 19.03
N TYR A 767 -55.17 36.08 19.25
CA TYR A 767 -54.16 36.68 18.34
C TYR A 767 -52.78 36.71 18.98
N LEU A 768 -52.44 35.68 19.76
CA LEU A 768 -51.22 35.59 20.56
C LEU A 768 -49.94 35.81 19.74
N ARG A 769 -49.92 35.37 18.46
CA ARG A 769 -48.72 35.41 17.59
C ARG A 769 -48.65 36.69 16.74
N VAL A 770 -49.69 37.55 16.76
CA VAL A 770 -49.62 38.77 15.95
C VAL A 770 -48.87 39.85 16.69
N GLN A 771 -47.70 40.22 16.15
CA GLN A 771 -46.90 41.29 16.69
C GLN A 771 -47.51 42.66 16.37
N PRO A 772 -47.55 43.63 17.33
CA PRO A 772 -48.10 44.98 17.13
C PRO A 772 -47.38 45.70 15.98
N GLN A 773 -46.10 45.51 15.81
CA GLN A 773 -45.27 46.13 14.78
C GLN A 773 -45.66 45.64 13.36
N THR A 774 -45.80 44.32 13.18
CA THR A 774 -46.26 43.72 11.92
C THR A 774 -47.68 44.21 11.55
N ALA A 775 -48.59 44.23 12.55
CA ALA A 775 -49.94 44.73 12.37
C ALA A 775 -49.95 46.21 12.00
N LEU A 776 -49.12 47.05 12.60
CA LEU A 776 -49.00 48.48 12.29
C LEU A 776 -48.53 48.70 10.84
N ILE A 777 -47.44 48.02 10.38
CA ILE A 777 -46.90 48.10 9.02
C ILE A 777 -47.97 47.74 7.99
N LEU A 778 -48.68 46.64 8.19
CA LEU A 778 -49.72 46.18 7.28
C LEU A 778 -50.89 47.16 7.20
N LEU A 779 -51.32 47.72 8.35
CA LEU A 779 -52.43 48.69 8.38
C LEU A 779 -52.07 50.00 7.68
N GLU A 780 -50.80 50.48 7.86
CA GLU A 780 -50.31 51.67 7.17
C GLU A 780 -50.22 51.47 5.63
N LYS A 781 -49.79 50.28 5.16
CA LYS A 781 -49.78 49.91 3.75
C LYS A 781 -51.18 49.84 3.15
N LEU A 782 -52.18 49.30 3.89
CA LEU A 782 -53.54 49.18 3.46
C LEU A 782 -54.20 50.57 3.31
N ILE A 783 -53.97 51.47 4.27
CA ILE A 783 -54.51 52.85 4.21
C ILE A 783 -53.88 53.59 3.01
N SER A 784 -52.63 53.41 2.75
CA SER A 784 -51.97 54.04 1.61
C SER A 784 -52.48 53.52 0.28
N GLY A 785 -52.94 52.28 0.19
CA GLY A 785 -53.60 51.69 -0.97
C GLY A 785 -55.05 52.26 -1.23
N ASP A 786 -55.86 52.39 -0.17
CA ASP A 786 -57.20 52.94 -0.27
C ASP A 786 -57.24 54.44 -0.56
N SER A 787 -56.26 55.20 -0.04
CA SER A 787 -56.20 56.65 -0.28
C SER A 787 -56.00 57.04 -1.76
N LYS A 788 -55.38 56.15 -2.57
CA LYS A 788 -55.11 56.39 -4.02
C LYS A 788 -56.42 56.22 -4.85
N LYS A 789 -57.43 55.52 -4.36
CA LYS A 789 -58.74 55.35 -5.02
C LYS A 789 -59.68 56.49 -4.83
N ASN A 790 -59.55 57.27 -3.77
CA ASN A 790 -60.62 58.24 -3.28
C ASN A 790 -60.27 59.71 -3.57
N ILE A 791 -59.39 60.01 -4.55
CA ILE A 791 -59.00 61.42 -4.79
C ILE A 791 -60.18 62.27 -5.42
N PHE A 792 -61.30 61.65 -5.92
CA PHE A 792 -62.33 62.33 -6.68
C PHE A 792 -63.80 62.04 -6.21
N SER A 793 -64.02 61.33 -5.11
CA SER A 793 -65.36 61.07 -4.64
C SER A 793 -65.67 61.72 -3.27
N SER A 794 -66.82 62.41 -3.11
CA SER A 794 -67.33 62.87 -1.81
C SER A 794 -67.51 61.66 -0.90
N LEU A 795 -66.78 61.67 0.20
CA LEU A 795 -66.81 60.56 1.20
C LEU A 795 -68.20 60.33 1.72
N SER A 796 -68.78 59.13 1.54
CA SER A 796 -70.04 58.68 2.17
C SER A 796 -69.92 58.64 3.68
N LYS A 797 -71.02 58.67 4.42
CA LYS A 797 -71.03 58.62 5.91
C LYS A 797 -70.32 57.37 6.41
N ASN A 798 -70.49 56.25 5.77
CA ASN A 798 -69.84 54.99 6.13
C ASN A 798 -68.31 55.04 6.00
N GLU A 799 -67.82 55.77 5.00
CA GLU A 799 -66.33 55.89 4.78
C GLU A 799 -65.65 56.78 5.83
N ARG A 800 -66.37 57.80 6.30
CA ARG A 800 -65.89 58.66 7.43
C ARG A 800 -65.81 57.88 8.74
N ASP A 801 -66.85 57.07 9.06
CA ASP A 801 -66.87 56.21 10.23
C ASP A 801 -65.77 55.14 10.18
N LYS A 802 -65.45 54.54 8.98
CA LYS A 802 -64.42 53.63 8.74
C LYS A 802 -63.03 54.28 8.99
N LYS A 803 -62.84 55.48 8.47
CA LYS A 803 -61.55 56.23 8.68
C LYS A 803 -61.30 56.56 10.14
N ALA A 804 -62.35 56.97 10.88
CA ALA A 804 -62.25 57.25 12.32
C ALA A 804 -61.92 56.02 13.17
N ARG A 805 -62.43 54.83 12.81
CA ARG A 805 -62.12 53.57 13.43
C ARG A 805 -60.66 53.23 13.17
N ILE A 806 -60.17 53.34 11.93
CA ILE A 806 -58.80 53.07 11.52
C ILE A 806 -57.79 53.98 12.28
N ASP A 807 -58.08 55.29 12.36
CA ASP A 807 -57.25 56.23 13.11
C ASP A 807 -57.16 55.91 14.62
N THR A 808 -58.24 55.37 15.20
CA THR A 808 -58.27 54.89 16.59
C THR A 808 -57.42 53.65 16.78
N ILE A 809 -57.46 52.71 15.84
CA ILE A 809 -56.62 51.46 15.82
C ILE A 809 -55.12 51.82 15.66
N LEU A 810 -54.82 52.77 14.76
CA LEU A 810 -53.42 53.22 14.56
C LEU A 810 -52.82 53.86 15.81
N LYS A 811 -53.59 54.73 16.46
CA LYS A 811 -53.13 55.32 17.73
C LYS A 811 -52.87 54.30 18.82
N LYS A 812 -53.72 53.30 18.96
CA LYS A 812 -53.53 52.22 19.95
C LYS A 812 -52.32 51.31 19.57
N LEU A 813 -52.18 50.96 18.31
CA LEU A 813 -50.98 50.16 17.85
C LEU A 813 -49.68 50.93 18.09
N ARG A 814 -49.63 52.23 17.76
CA ARG A 814 -48.44 53.05 18.03
C ARG A 814 -48.10 53.17 19.52
N THR A 815 -49.13 53.23 20.38
CA THR A 815 -48.85 53.18 21.82
C THR A 815 -48.35 51.84 22.30
N LEU A 816 -48.79 50.71 21.73
CA LEU A 816 -48.29 49.39 22.06
C LEU A 816 -46.89 49.16 21.52
N THR A 817 -46.53 49.61 20.30
CA THR A 817 -45.19 49.55 19.78
C THR A 817 -44.19 50.43 20.53
N SER A 818 -44.60 51.59 21.01
CA SER A 818 -43.78 52.48 21.86
C SER A 818 -43.58 51.96 23.27
N SER A 819 -44.48 51.12 23.79
CA SER A 819 -44.38 50.49 25.12
C SER A 819 -43.59 49.16 25.12
N ALA A 820 -43.39 48.57 23.94
CA ALA A 820 -42.63 47.29 23.74
C ALA A 820 -41.15 47.50 23.39
N ASN A 821 -40.78 48.75 22.97
CA ASN A 821 -39.39 49.18 22.88
C ASN A 821 -38.96 49.79 24.21
#